data_cf00f557472a420892695c2ca654afc6
#
_entry.id   cf00f557472a420892695c2ca654afc6
#
_cell.length_a   1.000
_cell.length_b   1.000
_cell.length_c   1.000
_cell.angle_alpha   90.00
_cell.angle_beta   90.00
_cell.angle_gamma   90.00
#
_symmetry.space_group_name_H-M   'P 1'
#
loop_
_entity.id
_entity.type
_entity.pdbx_description
1 polymer ?
#
loop_
_entity_poly.entity_id
_entity_poly.type
_entity_poly.pdbx_seq_one_letter_code
_entity_poly.pdbx_strand_id
1 'polypeptide(L)'
;MTRAQYARYILSRIAESAAVALAAAALAAALQRSGLLTPLARTPPWAGHGPAARALGHIGWWGWPALWAAFAHVLLGPKQERPVYLRLPGAMYAYAGVKVDRSAGCRGGCVTGATGSGKTLACILPRLHSLCINEAGVERPGWAASPARLDLERMRGEHRARSGEARAEIARLDPSAEERVAGLRWGCDRSAQGLQQASDACRRARFRVPPWGGFVCGEKGNEWQSVESLLRHHGREEDLCILRTRPSWAPAGWTPSVRLNLISMDGIPADTCAKMLVETGLAVEEAGARDEFFIPQARDKIAWGLRLVRAVRSAGAPGLGEDASLLTLLDILTVHESYRRYLARCGSAHPALATSEAFCEARFQLENNYWNQPPDQLGGVRSTLYNFLVPFAEPEIAEVFCSDSTFDLRDIQLGKVVCLAIPQKFALQRRYVATLLKALAYQVVLERFDRRADHPDWLNRNVILVEQDEWQRHAVRADCEVDIVREASGAVYAATQSQNSVWLKLGGRENAAPLIANLRNRWICQAATEECADESSNLVSGRLVRELSYSHGDGGRSTSVSFPERPHLPRRELRTLPPFHVIFAPAEGRWLYRKCIAMPATPDGGIPPWWFGDWNPLHWAMRLLGLPPTVAGVRLHPGDAFIPPWRACAPASAQIRRLLGLDGTFIILGGRRSGEASAK
;
A
#
# COMPACT_ATOMS: atom_id res chain seq x y z
N MET A 1 1.77 4.77 -22.81
CA MET A 1 1.15 5.96 -23.40
C MET A 1 1.62 6.12 -24.82
N THR A 2 0.70 6.22 -25.78
CA THR A 2 1.07 6.63 -27.15
C THR A 2 1.39 8.14 -27.13
N ARG A 3 2.16 8.62 -28.11
CA ARG A 3 2.45 10.06 -28.30
C ARG A 3 1.14 10.90 -28.33
N ALA A 4 0.07 10.35 -28.90
CA ALA A 4 -1.25 10.99 -28.94
C ALA A 4 -1.89 11.18 -27.56
N GLN A 5 -1.69 10.26 -26.63
CA GLN A 5 -2.23 10.34 -25.28
C GLN A 5 -1.46 11.37 -24.44
N TYR A 6 -0.14 11.48 -24.64
CA TYR A 6 0.67 12.52 -24.02
C TYR A 6 0.30 13.92 -24.56
N ALA A 7 0.10 14.05 -25.85
CA ALA A 7 -0.37 15.29 -26.44
C ALA A 7 -1.72 15.72 -25.88
N ARG A 8 -2.68 14.80 -25.71
CA ARG A 8 -3.98 15.08 -25.08
C ARG A 8 -3.86 15.52 -23.64
N TYR A 9 -2.93 14.91 -22.86
CA TYR A 9 -2.65 15.33 -21.50
C TYR A 9 -2.10 16.78 -21.45
N ILE A 10 -1.13 17.09 -22.31
CA ILE A 10 -0.60 18.46 -22.41
C ILE A 10 -1.69 19.45 -22.83
N LEU A 11 -2.52 19.11 -23.83
CA LEU A 11 -3.63 19.94 -24.26
C LEU A 11 -4.67 20.19 -23.16
N SER A 12 -4.97 19.17 -22.31
CA SER A 12 -5.86 19.39 -21.17
C SER A 12 -5.27 20.37 -20.14
N ARG A 13 -3.96 20.33 -19.92
CA ARG A 13 -3.26 21.27 -19.03
C ARG A 13 -3.26 22.69 -19.58
N ILE A 14 -3.09 22.84 -20.88
CA ILE A 14 -3.18 24.14 -21.57
C ILE A 14 -4.61 24.68 -21.47
N ALA A 15 -5.62 23.85 -21.69
CA ALA A 15 -7.03 24.24 -21.59
C ALA A 15 -7.42 24.70 -20.17
N GLU A 16 -6.91 24.02 -19.13
CA GLU A 16 -7.13 24.44 -17.74
C GLU A 16 -6.47 25.79 -17.44
N SER A 17 -5.26 25.98 -17.92
CA SER A 17 -4.55 27.26 -17.74
C SER A 17 -5.24 28.40 -18.49
N ALA A 18 -5.77 28.13 -19.68
CA ALA A 18 -6.60 29.07 -20.45
C ALA A 18 -7.91 29.40 -19.74
N ALA A 19 -8.57 28.40 -19.11
CA ALA A 19 -9.78 28.64 -18.32
C ALA A 19 -9.52 29.52 -17.09
N VAL A 20 -8.39 29.32 -16.40
CA VAL A 20 -7.97 30.16 -15.27
C VAL A 20 -7.66 31.60 -15.76
N ALA A 21 -6.98 31.74 -16.90
CA ALA A 21 -6.69 33.05 -17.49
C ALA A 21 -7.96 33.81 -17.89
N LEU A 22 -8.93 33.10 -18.50
CA LEU A 22 -10.24 33.69 -18.87
C LEU A 22 -11.04 34.10 -17.62
N ALA A 23 -11.04 33.26 -16.56
CA ALA A 23 -11.70 33.61 -15.31
C ALA A 23 -11.06 34.83 -14.63
N ALA A 24 -9.73 34.93 -14.63
CA ALA A 24 -9.01 36.10 -14.12
C ALA A 24 -9.29 37.36 -14.95
N ALA A 25 -9.32 37.27 -16.28
CA ALA A 25 -9.67 38.36 -17.17
C ALA A 25 -11.13 38.82 -16.99
N ALA A 26 -12.07 37.88 -16.83
CA ALA A 26 -13.48 38.17 -16.56
C ALA A 26 -13.67 38.85 -15.20
N LEU A 27 -12.94 38.43 -14.17
CA LEU A 27 -12.93 39.04 -12.85
C LEU A 27 -12.38 40.45 -12.90
N ALA A 28 -11.25 40.65 -13.59
CA ALA A 28 -10.67 41.98 -13.79
C ALA A 28 -11.62 42.94 -14.51
N ALA A 29 -12.31 42.46 -15.57
CA ALA A 29 -13.34 43.21 -16.29
C ALA A 29 -14.55 43.55 -15.40
N ALA A 30 -15.00 42.61 -14.55
CA ALA A 30 -16.08 42.86 -13.60
C ALA A 30 -15.71 43.89 -12.52
N LEU A 31 -14.51 43.77 -11.97
CA LEU A 31 -13.98 44.74 -11.00
C LEU A 31 -13.80 46.13 -11.60
N GLN A 32 -13.46 46.23 -12.88
CA GLN A 32 -13.42 47.51 -13.60
C GLN A 32 -14.80 48.12 -13.80
N ARG A 33 -15.79 47.28 -14.16
CA ARG A 33 -17.20 47.76 -14.29
C ARG A 33 -17.83 48.18 -12.96
N SER A 34 -17.43 47.58 -11.87
CA SER A 34 -17.94 47.90 -10.53
C SER A 34 -17.30 49.20 -9.94
N GLY A 35 -16.37 49.82 -10.65
CA GLY A 35 -15.69 51.03 -10.15
C GLY A 35 -14.65 50.80 -9.04
N LEU A 36 -14.48 49.57 -8.59
CA LEU A 36 -13.54 49.27 -7.50
C LEU A 36 -12.05 49.45 -7.86
N LEU A 37 -11.71 49.52 -9.14
CA LEU A 37 -10.35 49.75 -9.63
C LEU A 37 -10.10 51.18 -10.14
N THR A 38 -11.05 52.09 -9.98
CA THR A 38 -10.93 53.47 -10.46
C THR A 38 -9.76 54.28 -9.86
N PRO A 39 -9.23 54.01 -8.65
CA PRO A 39 -8.07 54.75 -8.16
C PRO A 39 -6.74 54.41 -8.82
N LEU A 40 -6.63 53.28 -9.53
CA LEU A 40 -5.39 52.78 -10.13
C LEU A 40 -5.28 53.02 -11.65
N ALA A 41 -6.36 53.46 -12.30
CA ALA A 41 -6.39 53.72 -13.73
C ALA A 41 -6.13 55.20 -14.05
N ARG A 42 -4.88 55.63 -14.07
CA ARG A 42 -4.50 56.70 -14.97
C ARG A 42 -4.86 56.26 -16.39
N THR A 43 -5.56 57.12 -17.14
CA THR A 43 -6.04 56.85 -18.50
C THR A 43 -4.97 56.13 -19.33
N PRO A 44 -5.26 54.89 -19.82
CA PRO A 44 -4.29 54.17 -20.63
C PRO A 44 -3.93 54.97 -21.90
N PRO A 45 -2.71 54.89 -22.43
CA PRO A 45 -2.24 55.68 -23.57
C PRO A 45 -3.08 55.51 -24.86
N TRP A 46 -3.94 54.52 -24.96
CA TRP A 46 -4.84 54.27 -26.11
C TRP A 46 -6.28 54.79 -25.93
N ALA A 47 -6.56 55.52 -24.86
CA ALA A 47 -7.93 56.00 -24.58
C ALA A 47 -8.46 56.98 -25.65
N GLY A 48 -7.59 57.57 -26.48
CA GLY A 48 -7.91 58.44 -27.60
C GLY A 48 -8.14 57.75 -28.95
N HIS A 49 -7.95 56.44 -29.05
CA HIS A 49 -8.10 55.70 -30.32
C HIS A 49 -9.51 55.13 -30.51
N GLY A 50 -9.85 54.71 -31.75
CA GLY A 50 -11.15 54.14 -32.10
C GLY A 50 -11.54 52.90 -31.30
N PRO A 51 -12.81 52.48 -31.31
CA PRO A 51 -13.35 51.43 -30.43
C PRO A 51 -12.61 50.09 -30.54
N ALA A 52 -12.11 49.73 -31.73
CA ALA A 52 -11.36 48.49 -31.94
C ALA A 52 -9.96 48.56 -31.29
N ALA A 53 -9.25 49.71 -31.39
CA ALA A 53 -7.96 49.89 -30.76
C ALA A 53 -8.06 49.93 -29.23
N ARG A 54 -9.15 50.47 -28.69
CA ARG A 54 -9.46 50.44 -27.25
C ARG A 54 -9.72 49.03 -26.78
N ALA A 55 -10.49 48.22 -27.52
CA ALA A 55 -10.76 46.81 -27.18
C ALA A 55 -9.47 45.98 -27.19
N LEU A 56 -8.60 46.14 -28.20
CA LEU A 56 -7.31 45.46 -28.27
C LEU A 56 -6.35 45.88 -27.17
N GLY A 57 -6.34 47.21 -26.86
CA GLY A 57 -5.57 47.72 -25.74
C GLY A 57 -6.03 47.18 -24.37
N HIS A 58 -7.32 47.07 -24.15
CA HIS A 58 -7.86 46.44 -22.93
C HIS A 58 -7.54 44.95 -22.85
N ILE A 59 -7.63 44.21 -23.95
CA ILE A 59 -7.24 42.80 -24.01
C ILE A 59 -5.73 42.64 -23.72
N GLY A 60 -4.88 43.48 -24.31
CA GLY A 60 -3.44 43.46 -24.07
C GLY A 60 -3.08 43.85 -22.64
N TRP A 61 -3.71 44.88 -22.07
CA TRP A 61 -3.43 45.37 -20.74
C TRP A 61 -3.88 44.40 -19.61
N TRP A 62 -5.05 43.81 -19.75
CA TRP A 62 -5.58 42.86 -18.75
C TRP A 62 -5.26 41.41 -19.07
N GLY A 63 -5.05 41.08 -20.33
CA GLY A 63 -4.68 39.73 -20.74
C GLY A 63 -3.27 39.38 -20.35
N TRP A 64 -2.35 40.33 -20.28
CA TRP A 64 -0.97 40.09 -19.92
C TRP A 64 -0.77 39.60 -18.46
N PRO A 65 -1.35 40.24 -17.43
CA PRO A 65 -1.33 39.74 -16.07
C PRO A 65 -2.01 38.36 -15.92
N ALA A 66 -3.10 38.12 -16.67
CA ALA A 66 -3.79 36.84 -16.67
C ALA A 66 -2.94 35.73 -17.32
N LEU A 67 -2.25 36.02 -18.42
CA LEU A 67 -1.27 35.14 -19.05
C LEU A 67 -0.09 34.83 -18.12
N TRP A 68 0.43 35.86 -17.44
CA TRP A 68 1.49 35.66 -16.45
C TRP A 68 1.03 34.89 -15.23
N ALA A 69 -0.19 35.09 -14.73
CA ALA A 69 -0.78 34.31 -13.64
C ALA A 69 -0.98 32.84 -14.04
N ALA A 70 -1.46 32.60 -15.27
CA ALA A 70 -1.59 31.24 -15.81
C ALA A 70 -0.23 30.57 -16.01
N PHE A 71 0.75 31.29 -16.53
CA PHE A 71 2.13 30.82 -16.71
C PHE A 71 2.79 30.51 -15.36
N ALA A 72 2.64 31.43 -14.40
CA ALA A 72 3.13 31.23 -13.04
C ALA A 72 2.42 30.02 -12.35
N HIS A 73 1.12 29.86 -12.55
CA HIS A 73 0.38 28.70 -12.03
C HIS A 73 0.87 27.39 -12.64
N VAL A 74 1.17 27.36 -13.94
CA VAL A 74 1.70 26.16 -14.62
C VAL A 74 3.12 25.83 -14.18
N LEU A 75 3.98 26.85 -13.99
CA LEU A 75 5.39 26.65 -13.68
C LEU A 75 5.70 26.58 -12.19
N LEU A 76 5.06 27.37 -11.37
CA LEU A 76 5.39 27.62 -9.97
C LEU A 76 4.35 27.06 -9.00
N GLY A 77 3.11 26.83 -9.46
CA GLY A 77 2.04 26.27 -8.64
C GLY A 77 2.34 24.84 -8.20
N PRO A 78 1.83 24.41 -7.05
CA PRO A 78 1.90 23.02 -6.65
C PRO A 78 1.26 22.16 -7.74
N LYS A 79 2.03 21.25 -8.32
CA LYS A 79 1.50 20.36 -9.37
C LYS A 79 0.49 19.43 -8.73
N GLN A 80 -0.76 19.53 -9.17
CA GLN A 80 -1.79 18.62 -8.77
C GLN A 80 -1.44 17.24 -9.31
N GLU A 81 -1.17 16.29 -8.39
CA GLU A 81 -0.94 14.91 -8.78
C GLU A 81 -2.30 14.31 -9.10
N ARG A 82 -2.57 14.18 -10.38
CA ARG A 82 -3.71 13.42 -10.84
C ARG A 82 -3.34 11.96 -10.80
N PRO A 83 -4.19 11.08 -10.35
CA PRO A 83 -3.99 9.65 -10.49
C PRO A 83 -4.12 9.25 -11.97
N VAL A 84 -3.23 9.79 -12.82
CA VAL A 84 -3.11 9.36 -14.21
C VAL A 84 -2.23 8.13 -14.20
N TYR A 85 -2.85 6.98 -14.13
CA TYR A 85 -2.19 5.69 -14.12
C TYR A 85 -1.75 5.33 -15.53
N LEU A 86 -0.57 5.80 -15.89
CA LEU A 86 0.04 5.53 -17.19
C LEU A 86 1.03 4.38 -17.09
N ARG A 87 0.97 3.47 -18.05
CA ARG A 87 2.04 2.51 -18.24
C ARG A 87 3.24 3.24 -18.84
N LEU A 88 4.30 3.38 -18.05
CA LEU A 88 5.55 4.01 -18.45
C LEU A 88 6.60 2.90 -18.66
N PRO A 89 7.20 2.78 -19.85
CA PRO A 89 8.22 1.78 -20.09
C PRO A 89 9.36 1.86 -19.07
N GLY A 90 9.66 0.74 -18.43
CA GLY A 90 10.71 0.63 -17.41
C GLY A 90 10.42 1.36 -16.10
N ALA A 91 9.17 1.75 -15.82
CA ALA A 91 8.76 2.21 -14.50
C ALA A 91 8.22 1.05 -13.68
N MET A 92 8.53 1.02 -12.40
CA MET A 92 7.79 0.26 -11.39
C MET A 92 6.50 0.99 -11.07
N TYR A 93 6.59 2.30 -10.84
CA TYR A 93 5.43 3.19 -10.68
C TYR A 93 5.79 4.63 -11.07
N ALA A 94 4.77 5.48 -11.16
CA ALA A 94 4.95 6.93 -11.31
C ALA A 94 4.20 7.68 -10.22
N TYR A 95 4.82 8.71 -9.67
CA TYR A 95 4.22 9.57 -8.67
C TYR A 95 4.71 11.03 -8.83
N ALA A 96 3.85 12.01 -8.64
CA ALA A 96 4.15 13.44 -8.79
C ALA A 96 4.81 13.79 -10.15
N GLY A 97 4.48 13.05 -11.21
CA GLY A 97 5.11 13.20 -12.53
C GLY A 97 6.57 12.71 -12.58
N VAL A 98 7.02 11.98 -11.55
CA VAL A 98 8.33 11.33 -11.49
C VAL A 98 8.15 9.85 -11.82
N LYS A 99 8.91 9.38 -12.80
CA LYS A 99 9.03 7.95 -13.09
C LYS A 99 10.01 7.34 -12.09
N VAL A 100 9.57 6.32 -11.38
CA VAL A 100 10.39 5.51 -10.48
C VAL A 100 10.58 4.16 -11.15
N ASP A 101 11.80 3.82 -11.52
CA ASP A 101 12.12 2.52 -12.09
C ASP A 101 12.18 1.43 -11.00
N ARG A 102 12.37 0.18 -11.41
CA ARG A 102 12.38 -0.96 -10.49
C ARG A 102 13.56 -0.88 -9.51
N SER A 103 14.74 -0.40 -9.94
CA SER A 103 15.91 -0.24 -9.08
C SER A 103 15.63 0.75 -7.96
N ALA A 104 15.16 1.95 -8.31
CA ALA A 104 14.80 2.99 -7.35
C ALA A 104 13.58 2.60 -6.49
N GLY A 105 12.59 1.93 -7.08
CA GLY A 105 11.39 1.47 -6.38
C GLY A 105 11.68 0.40 -5.33
N CYS A 106 12.53 -0.56 -5.63
CA CYS A 106 12.94 -1.59 -4.68
C CYS A 106 13.81 -1.07 -3.52
N ARG A 107 14.30 0.17 -3.58
CA ARG A 107 14.91 0.84 -2.41
C ARG A 107 13.89 1.20 -1.33
N GLY A 108 12.68 0.70 -1.44
CA GLY A 108 11.63 0.93 -0.47
C GLY A 108 11.17 2.38 -0.36
N GLY A 109 10.25 2.63 0.54
CA GLY A 109 9.76 3.98 0.75
C GLY A 109 9.03 4.16 2.08
N CYS A 110 9.01 5.41 2.53
CA CYS A 110 8.33 5.78 3.76
C CYS A 110 7.37 6.96 3.51
N VAL A 111 6.14 6.80 3.97
CA VAL A 111 5.11 7.85 4.02
C VAL A 111 5.03 8.37 5.45
N THR A 112 5.30 9.65 5.65
CA THR A 112 5.21 10.29 6.97
C THR A 112 4.13 11.37 6.98
N GLY A 113 3.36 11.47 8.04
CA GLY A 113 2.38 12.53 8.18
C GLY A 113 1.36 12.32 9.29
N ALA A 114 0.82 13.41 9.81
CA ALA A 114 -0.19 13.42 10.84
C ALA A 114 -1.43 12.60 10.47
N THR A 115 -2.23 12.25 11.47
CA THR A 115 -3.55 11.61 11.25
C THR A 115 -4.43 12.55 10.41
N GLY A 116 -5.13 12.00 9.41
CA GLY A 116 -5.98 12.80 8.51
C GLY A 116 -5.24 13.55 7.40
N SER A 117 -3.91 13.50 7.32
CA SER A 117 -3.12 14.15 6.26
C SER A 117 -3.31 13.54 4.85
N GLY A 118 -3.98 12.39 4.75
CA GLY A 118 -4.28 11.73 3.48
C GLY A 118 -3.30 10.63 3.08
N LYS A 119 -2.46 10.11 3.97
CA LYS A 119 -1.43 9.09 3.66
C LYS A 119 -1.94 7.95 2.78
N THR A 120 -3.01 7.29 3.18
CA THR A 120 -3.55 6.13 2.44
C THR A 120 -4.10 6.54 1.07
N LEU A 121 -4.96 7.56 1.04
CA LEU A 121 -5.68 7.99 -0.17
C LEU A 121 -4.81 8.76 -1.17
N ALA A 122 -3.83 9.50 -0.68
CA ALA A 122 -2.99 10.36 -1.52
C ALA A 122 -1.63 9.74 -1.86
N CYS A 123 -1.09 8.84 -1.03
CA CYS A 123 0.24 8.28 -1.23
C CYS A 123 0.19 6.78 -1.56
N ILE A 124 -0.47 5.97 -0.70
CA ILE A 124 -0.46 4.50 -0.84
C ILE A 124 -1.28 4.07 -2.06
N LEU A 125 -2.56 4.41 -2.11
CA LEU A 125 -3.45 3.94 -3.19
C LEU A 125 -3.03 4.41 -4.59
N PRO A 126 -2.67 5.69 -4.84
CA PRO A 126 -2.19 6.11 -6.16
C PRO A 126 -0.93 5.36 -6.60
N ARG A 127 0.00 5.07 -5.68
CA ARG A 127 1.19 4.27 -5.97
C ARG A 127 0.82 2.83 -6.32
N LEU A 128 -0.06 2.19 -5.54
CA LEU A 128 -0.51 0.82 -5.80
C LEU A 128 -1.25 0.71 -7.14
N HIS A 129 -2.10 1.68 -7.50
CA HIS A 129 -2.70 1.74 -8.83
C HIS A 129 -1.64 1.81 -9.94
N SER A 130 -0.65 2.69 -9.78
CA SER A 130 0.44 2.81 -10.74
C SER A 130 1.25 1.52 -10.84
N LEU A 131 1.50 0.84 -9.72
CA LEU A 131 2.17 -0.45 -9.66
C LEU A 131 1.37 -1.54 -10.40
N CYS A 132 0.06 -1.61 -10.20
CA CYS A 132 -0.80 -2.57 -10.90
C CYS A 132 -0.70 -2.45 -12.44
N ILE A 133 -0.49 -1.24 -12.95
CA ILE A 133 -0.36 -1.00 -14.38
C ILE A 133 1.05 -1.31 -14.89
N ASN A 134 2.07 -0.87 -14.18
CA ASN A 134 3.45 -0.97 -14.65
C ASN A 134 4.04 -2.37 -14.43
N GLU A 135 3.67 -3.02 -13.33
CA GLU A 135 4.07 -4.38 -12.97
C GLU A 135 2.89 -5.38 -13.13
N ALA A 136 2.13 -5.23 -14.22
CA ALA A 136 0.98 -6.09 -14.56
C ALA A 136 1.37 -7.52 -14.97
N GLY A 137 2.67 -7.80 -15.06
CA GLY A 137 3.20 -9.07 -15.55
C GLY A 137 3.25 -9.17 -17.09
N VAL A 138 3.77 -10.29 -17.57
CA VAL A 138 3.87 -10.63 -18.98
C VAL A 138 3.34 -12.04 -19.19
N GLU A 139 2.25 -12.17 -19.90
CA GLU A 139 1.66 -13.48 -20.23
C GLU A 139 2.54 -14.23 -21.26
N ARG A 140 2.50 -15.56 -21.21
CA ARG A 140 3.20 -16.41 -22.18
C ARG A 140 2.55 -16.32 -23.57
N PRO A 141 3.34 -16.42 -24.64
CA PRO A 141 2.80 -16.59 -25.98
C PRO A 141 1.84 -17.80 -26.00
N GLY A 142 0.71 -17.66 -26.67
CA GLY A 142 -0.33 -18.71 -26.76
C GLY A 142 -1.35 -18.73 -25.63
N TRP A 143 -1.12 -18.06 -24.49
CA TRP A 143 -2.12 -17.97 -23.43
C TRP A 143 -3.43 -17.34 -23.94
N ALA A 144 -3.34 -16.36 -24.84
CA ALA A 144 -4.51 -15.70 -25.43
C ALA A 144 -5.48 -16.67 -26.14
N ALA A 145 -4.99 -17.78 -26.66
CA ALA A 145 -5.76 -18.84 -27.33
C ALA A 145 -6.03 -20.06 -26.43
N SER A 146 -5.58 -20.04 -25.18
CA SER A 146 -5.73 -21.17 -24.26
C SER A 146 -7.21 -21.37 -23.84
N PRO A 147 -7.75 -22.59 -23.84
CA PRO A 147 -9.05 -22.91 -23.29
C PRO A 147 -9.17 -22.49 -21.81
N ALA A 148 -8.12 -22.69 -21.02
CA ALA A 148 -8.06 -22.31 -19.60
C ALA A 148 -8.26 -20.81 -19.40
N ARG A 149 -7.87 -19.97 -20.36
CA ARG A 149 -8.16 -18.53 -20.33
C ARG A 149 -9.64 -18.25 -20.45
N LEU A 150 -10.31 -18.90 -21.41
CA LEU A 150 -11.74 -18.70 -21.64
C LEU A 150 -12.56 -19.11 -20.41
N ASP A 151 -12.18 -20.23 -19.79
CA ASP A 151 -12.81 -20.69 -18.54
C ASP A 151 -12.58 -19.70 -17.40
N LEU A 152 -11.37 -19.19 -17.24
CA LEU A 152 -11.07 -18.21 -16.21
C LEU A 152 -11.82 -16.88 -16.43
N GLU A 153 -11.93 -16.41 -17.68
CA GLU A 153 -12.69 -15.21 -18.03
C GLU A 153 -14.20 -15.41 -17.79
N ARG A 154 -14.73 -16.58 -18.09
CA ARG A 154 -16.12 -16.95 -17.78
C ARG A 154 -16.36 -16.92 -16.26
N MET A 155 -15.51 -17.59 -15.47
CA MET A 155 -15.62 -17.62 -14.00
C MET A 155 -15.50 -16.21 -13.38
N ARG A 156 -14.64 -15.35 -13.92
CA ARG A 156 -14.56 -13.92 -13.53
C ARG A 156 -15.86 -13.20 -13.81
N GLY A 157 -16.42 -13.40 -15.00
CA GLY A 157 -17.72 -12.82 -15.38
C GLY A 157 -18.83 -13.23 -14.42
N GLU A 158 -18.92 -14.53 -14.12
CA GLU A 158 -19.89 -15.08 -13.17
C GLU A 158 -19.71 -14.54 -11.75
N HIS A 159 -18.46 -14.48 -11.27
CA HIS A 159 -18.16 -13.91 -9.95
C HIS A 159 -18.52 -12.42 -9.86
N ARG A 160 -18.21 -11.63 -10.89
CA ARG A 160 -18.54 -10.20 -10.94
C ARG A 160 -20.04 -9.96 -10.99
N ALA A 161 -20.78 -10.73 -11.80
CA ALA A 161 -22.24 -10.68 -11.86
C ALA A 161 -22.84 -10.98 -10.48
N ARG A 162 -22.46 -12.12 -9.88
CA ARG A 162 -22.96 -12.54 -8.56
C ARG A 162 -22.64 -11.51 -7.47
N SER A 163 -21.41 -10.96 -7.46
CA SER A 163 -21.00 -9.92 -6.50
C SER A 163 -21.73 -8.60 -6.73
N GLY A 164 -22.06 -8.27 -7.97
CA GLY A 164 -22.86 -7.10 -8.34
C GLY A 164 -24.29 -7.22 -7.89
N GLU A 165 -24.94 -8.35 -8.18
CA GLU A 165 -26.31 -8.68 -7.78
C GLU A 165 -26.44 -8.71 -6.25
N ALA A 166 -25.51 -9.40 -5.56
CA ALA A 166 -25.52 -9.45 -4.10
C ALA A 166 -25.40 -8.05 -3.48
N ARG A 167 -24.54 -7.18 -3.99
CA ARG A 167 -24.42 -5.80 -3.52
C ARG A 167 -25.68 -4.99 -3.77
N ALA A 168 -26.29 -5.13 -4.94
CA ALA A 168 -27.52 -4.45 -5.28
C ALA A 168 -28.69 -4.93 -4.39
N GLU A 169 -28.76 -6.22 -4.09
CA GLU A 169 -29.76 -6.80 -3.19
C GLU A 169 -29.52 -6.33 -1.75
N ILE A 170 -28.30 -6.41 -1.23
CA ILE A 170 -27.94 -5.90 0.12
C ILE A 170 -28.32 -4.44 0.28
N ALA A 171 -28.13 -3.60 -0.74
CA ALA A 171 -28.49 -2.19 -0.68
C ALA A 171 -30.00 -1.92 -0.62
N ARG A 172 -30.83 -2.92 -0.94
CA ARG A 172 -32.30 -2.83 -0.90
C ARG A 172 -32.91 -3.50 0.34
N LEU A 173 -32.14 -4.33 1.03
CA LEU A 173 -32.62 -5.03 2.23
C LEU A 173 -32.73 -4.09 3.42
N ASP A 174 -33.73 -4.36 4.25
CA ASP A 174 -33.85 -3.72 5.55
C ASP A 174 -32.64 -4.08 6.45
N PRO A 175 -32.14 -3.18 7.27
CA PRO A 175 -31.04 -3.46 8.21
C PRO A 175 -31.29 -4.66 9.13
N SER A 176 -32.54 -5.04 9.36
CA SER A 176 -32.92 -6.23 10.16
C SER A 176 -32.73 -7.58 9.44
N ALA A 177 -32.51 -7.57 8.14
CA ALA A 177 -32.35 -8.79 7.32
C ALA A 177 -30.93 -9.37 7.39
N GLU A 178 -30.34 -9.47 8.58
CA GLU A 178 -28.93 -9.86 8.79
C GLU A 178 -28.61 -11.23 8.20
N GLU A 179 -29.48 -12.22 8.39
CA GLU A 179 -29.27 -13.59 7.89
C GLU A 179 -29.22 -13.63 6.35
N ARG A 180 -30.09 -12.87 5.67
CA ARG A 180 -30.10 -12.76 4.21
C ARG A 180 -28.82 -12.12 3.69
N VAL A 181 -28.39 -11.02 4.32
CA VAL A 181 -27.14 -10.33 4.01
C VAL A 181 -25.94 -11.26 4.21
N ALA A 182 -25.92 -12.04 5.29
CA ALA A 182 -24.88 -13.02 5.57
C ALA A 182 -24.81 -14.12 4.48
N GLY A 183 -25.94 -14.66 4.07
CA GLY A 183 -26.02 -15.66 3.01
C GLY A 183 -25.48 -15.15 1.67
N LEU A 184 -25.85 -13.92 1.28
CA LEU A 184 -25.37 -13.28 0.04
C LEU A 184 -23.86 -13.08 0.06
N ARG A 185 -23.31 -12.57 1.18
CA ARG A 185 -21.86 -12.38 1.34
C ARG A 185 -21.11 -13.70 1.27
N TRP A 186 -21.60 -14.72 1.94
CA TRP A 186 -20.97 -16.06 1.90
C TRP A 186 -21.00 -16.69 0.51
N GLY A 187 -22.09 -16.50 -0.25
CA GLY A 187 -22.17 -16.91 -1.65
C GLY A 187 -21.08 -16.25 -2.53
N CYS A 188 -20.80 -14.97 -2.26
CA CYS A 188 -19.70 -14.25 -2.93
C CYS A 188 -18.32 -14.79 -2.55
N ASP A 189 -18.08 -15.05 -1.26
CA ASP A 189 -16.81 -15.61 -0.77
C ASP A 189 -16.52 -16.98 -1.40
N ARG A 190 -17.52 -17.88 -1.49
CA ARG A 190 -17.36 -19.18 -2.17
C ARG A 190 -17.09 -19.05 -3.67
N SER A 191 -17.75 -18.10 -4.33
CA SER A 191 -17.51 -17.83 -5.75
C SER A 191 -16.08 -17.28 -5.97
N ALA A 192 -15.59 -16.44 -5.09
CA ALA A 192 -14.22 -15.93 -5.11
C ALA A 192 -13.19 -17.06 -4.92
N GLN A 193 -13.46 -17.97 -3.99
CA GLN A 193 -12.61 -19.16 -3.75
C GLN A 193 -12.51 -20.06 -4.99
N GLY A 194 -13.63 -20.36 -5.65
CA GLY A 194 -13.62 -21.15 -6.90
C GLY A 194 -12.81 -20.48 -8.00
N LEU A 195 -12.96 -19.18 -8.18
CA LEU A 195 -12.18 -18.39 -9.14
C LEU A 195 -10.69 -18.41 -8.81
N GLN A 196 -10.33 -18.29 -7.53
CA GLN A 196 -8.96 -18.35 -7.06
C GLN A 196 -8.31 -19.71 -7.38
N GLN A 197 -8.98 -20.82 -7.04
CA GLN A 197 -8.48 -22.17 -7.32
C GLN A 197 -8.25 -22.39 -8.82
N ALA A 198 -9.18 -21.97 -9.67
CA ALA A 198 -9.03 -22.06 -11.13
C ALA A 198 -7.85 -21.23 -11.64
N SER A 199 -7.65 -20.04 -11.10
CA SER A 199 -6.51 -19.19 -11.43
C SER A 199 -5.18 -19.83 -11.03
N ASP A 200 -5.10 -20.41 -9.83
CA ASP A 200 -3.89 -21.02 -9.29
C ASP A 200 -3.44 -22.22 -10.14
N ALA A 201 -4.38 -23.02 -10.60
CA ALA A 201 -4.11 -24.18 -11.45
C ALA A 201 -3.41 -23.78 -12.77
N CYS A 202 -3.69 -22.60 -13.33
CA CYS A 202 -3.13 -22.17 -14.60
C CYS A 202 -2.05 -21.07 -14.48
N ARG A 203 -1.78 -20.55 -13.29
CA ARG A 203 -0.92 -19.37 -13.06
C ARG A 203 0.48 -19.50 -13.66
N ARG A 204 1.16 -20.64 -13.45
CA ARG A 204 2.48 -20.91 -13.98
C ARG A 204 2.49 -21.04 -15.50
N ALA A 205 1.43 -21.58 -16.08
CA ALA A 205 1.25 -21.67 -17.52
C ALA A 205 0.92 -20.31 -18.15
N ARG A 206 0.23 -19.44 -17.40
CA ARG A 206 -0.23 -18.13 -17.87
C ARG A 206 0.92 -17.12 -18.00
N PHE A 207 1.79 -17.02 -17.00
CA PHE A 207 2.76 -15.93 -16.95
C PHE A 207 4.19 -16.39 -17.26
N ARG A 208 4.89 -15.59 -18.12
CA ARG A 208 6.33 -15.62 -18.25
C ARG A 208 6.99 -14.78 -17.16
N VAL A 209 6.46 -13.58 -16.91
CA VAL A 209 6.80 -12.73 -15.78
C VAL A 209 5.50 -12.49 -15.02
N PRO A 210 5.36 -13.02 -13.80
CA PRO A 210 4.15 -12.79 -13.01
C PRO A 210 3.92 -11.29 -12.73
N PRO A 211 2.68 -10.87 -12.49
CA PRO A 211 2.43 -9.53 -11.97
C PRO A 211 3.05 -9.36 -10.58
N TRP A 212 3.15 -8.12 -10.09
CA TRP A 212 3.59 -7.91 -8.71
C TRP A 212 2.71 -8.70 -7.74
N GLY A 213 3.33 -9.19 -6.68
CA GLY A 213 2.64 -9.85 -5.57
C GLY A 213 3.16 -9.31 -4.26
N GLY A 214 2.63 -9.79 -3.15
CA GLY A 214 3.18 -9.39 -1.86
C GLY A 214 2.21 -9.46 -0.69
N PHE A 215 2.55 -8.76 0.37
CA PHE A 215 1.82 -8.72 1.61
C PHE A 215 1.44 -7.26 1.95
N VAL A 216 0.17 -7.03 2.21
CA VAL A 216 -0.36 -5.71 2.60
C VAL A 216 -1.00 -5.83 3.97
N CYS A 217 -0.46 -5.09 4.93
CA CYS A 217 -0.97 -5.09 6.30
C CYS A 217 -1.17 -3.67 6.84
N GLY A 218 -2.07 -3.56 7.78
CA GLY A 218 -2.35 -2.34 8.52
C GLY A 218 -2.96 -2.62 9.88
N GLU A 219 -3.11 -1.58 10.69
CA GLU A 219 -3.56 -1.69 12.06
C GLU A 219 -5.10 -1.75 12.18
N LYS A 220 -5.85 -1.25 11.20
CA LYS A 220 -7.31 -1.14 11.29
C LYS A 220 -8.02 -2.47 11.00
N GLY A 221 -7.36 -3.37 10.23
CA GLY A 221 -7.92 -4.68 9.84
C GLY A 221 -8.98 -4.58 8.74
N ASN A 222 -9.10 -3.44 8.07
CA ASN A 222 -10.01 -3.21 6.95
C ASN A 222 -9.31 -2.76 5.67
N GLU A 223 -8.01 -2.69 5.66
CA GLU A 223 -7.16 -2.30 4.51
C GLU A 223 -7.39 -3.23 3.30
N TRP A 224 -7.72 -4.49 3.57
CA TRP A 224 -8.05 -5.49 2.55
C TRP A 224 -9.19 -5.04 1.63
N GLN A 225 -10.15 -4.23 2.12
CA GLN A 225 -11.26 -3.73 1.30
C GLN A 225 -10.77 -2.80 0.19
N SER A 226 -9.78 -1.96 0.51
CA SER A 226 -9.16 -1.07 -0.46
C SER A 226 -8.34 -1.86 -1.48
N VAL A 227 -7.62 -2.88 -1.05
CA VAL A 227 -6.83 -3.76 -1.93
C VAL A 227 -7.74 -4.61 -2.81
N GLU A 228 -8.84 -5.13 -2.28
CA GLU A 228 -9.85 -5.88 -3.04
C GLU A 228 -10.44 -5.04 -4.16
N SER A 229 -10.89 -3.82 -3.86
CA SER A 229 -11.44 -2.92 -4.87
C SER A 229 -10.40 -2.53 -5.91
N LEU A 230 -9.15 -2.28 -5.48
CA LEU A 230 -8.03 -1.99 -6.36
C LEU A 230 -7.74 -3.15 -7.32
N LEU A 231 -7.59 -4.36 -6.82
CA LEU A 231 -7.28 -5.53 -7.66
C LEU A 231 -8.44 -5.88 -8.59
N ARG A 232 -9.69 -5.77 -8.12
CA ARG A 232 -10.88 -5.92 -8.96
C ARG A 232 -10.90 -4.92 -10.10
N HIS A 233 -10.56 -3.66 -9.82
CA HIS A 233 -10.49 -2.62 -10.84
C HIS A 233 -9.47 -2.94 -11.94
N HIS A 234 -8.36 -3.58 -11.57
CA HIS A 234 -7.32 -4.02 -12.50
C HIS A 234 -7.53 -5.44 -13.06
N GLY A 235 -8.66 -6.09 -12.80
CA GLY A 235 -8.97 -7.44 -13.29
C GLY A 235 -8.10 -8.52 -12.69
N ARG A 236 -7.75 -8.36 -11.41
CA ARG A 236 -6.85 -9.24 -10.64
C ARG A 236 -7.50 -9.75 -9.35
N GLU A 237 -8.81 -9.83 -9.32
CA GLU A 237 -9.56 -10.28 -8.14
C GLU A 237 -9.17 -11.68 -7.66
N GLU A 238 -8.74 -12.55 -8.58
CA GLU A 238 -8.28 -13.91 -8.27
C GLU A 238 -6.87 -13.96 -7.65
N ASP A 239 -6.14 -12.84 -7.67
CA ASP A 239 -4.81 -12.77 -7.08
C ASP A 239 -4.86 -12.47 -5.57
N LEU A 240 -6.03 -12.06 -5.05
CA LEU A 240 -6.19 -11.64 -3.65
C LEU A 240 -6.45 -12.82 -2.72
N CYS A 241 -5.61 -12.97 -1.71
CA CYS A 241 -5.76 -13.90 -0.60
C CYS A 241 -6.07 -13.13 0.68
N ILE A 242 -7.30 -13.22 1.18
CA ILE A 242 -7.72 -12.54 2.41
C ILE A 242 -7.73 -13.56 3.55
N LEU A 243 -6.77 -13.46 4.46
CA LEU A 243 -6.74 -14.23 5.70
C LEU A 243 -7.71 -13.57 6.69
N ARG A 244 -8.92 -14.09 6.74
CA ARG A 244 -10.05 -13.51 7.46
C ARG A 244 -10.49 -14.40 8.61
N THR A 245 -10.53 -13.84 9.82
CA THR A 245 -11.22 -14.45 10.94
C THR A 245 -12.74 -14.32 10.77
N ARG A 246 -13.52 -15.09 11.53
CA ARG A 246 -14.98 -15.10 11.43
C ARG A 246 -15.56 -13.69 11.52
N PRO A 247 -16.22 -13.18 10.46
CA PRO A 247 -16.90 -11.88 10.51
C PRO A 247 -18.10 -11.92 11.46
N SER A 248 -18.48 -10.77 12.03
CA SER A 248 -19.67 -10.68 12.89
C SER A 248 -20.98 -11.07 12.19
N TRP A 249 -21.04 -10.91 10.87
CA TRP A 249 -22.16 -11.25 10.03
C TRP A 249 -22.16 -12.71 9.57
N ALA A 250 -21.15 -13.52 9.93
CA ALA A 250 -20.99 -14.87 9.41
C ALA A 250 -22.14 -15.79 9.84
N PRO A 251 -22.78 -16.51 8.89
CA PRO A 251 -23.85 -17.45 9.22
C PRO A 251 -23.30 -18.67 9.99
N ALA A 252 -24.19 -19.45 10.58
CA ALA A 252 -23.84 -20.72 11.18
C ALA A 252 -23.12 -21.63 10.13
N GLY A 253 -22.01 -22.25 10.53
CA GLY A 253 -21.23 -23.10 9.63
C GLY A 253 -20.29 -22.36 8.67
N TRP A 254 -20.17 -21.01 8.79
CA TRP A 254 -19.15 -20.28 8.03
C TRP A 254 -17.74 -20.75 8.42
N THR A 255 -16.90 -20.96 7.42
CA THR A 255 -15.49 -21.31 7.58
C THR A 255 -14.63 -20.38 6.72
N PRO A 256 -13.39 -20.07 7.12
CA PRO A 256 -12.51 -19.23 6.32
C PRO A 256 -12.18 -19.93 4.98
N SER A 257 -12.38 -19.21 3.88
CA SER A 257 -12.07 -19.71 2.54
C SER A 257 -10.57 -19.75 2.27
N VAL A 258 -9.81 -18.89 2.94
CA VAL A 258 -8.35 -18.77 2.83
C VAL A 258 -7.74 -19.01 4.19
N ARG A 259 -6.85 -20.00 4.27
CA ARG A 259 -6.16 -20.42 5.49
C ARG A 259 -4.66 -20.56 5.19
N LEU A 260 -3.84 -20.27 6.18
CA LEU A 260 -2.40 -20.43 6.08
C LEU A 260 -1.83 -20.95 7.41
N ASN A 261 -1.40 -22.18 7.42
CA ASN A 261 -0.66 -22.72 8.53
C ASN A 261 0.74 -22.09 8.57
N LEU A 262 1.00 -21.27 9.59
CA LEU A 262 2.21 -20.45 9.68
C LEU A 262 3.50 -21.24 9.83
N ILE A 263 3.45 -22.54 10.23
CA ILE A 263 4.63 -23.38 10.37
C ILE A 263 4.78 -24.41 9.24
N SER A 264 3.84 -24.43 8.30
CA SER A 264 3.86 -25.39 7.19
C SER A 264 4.79 -25.00 6.03
N MET A 265 5.55 -23.92 6.17
CA MET A 265 6.49 -23.49 5.13
C MET A 265 7.73 -24.39 5.13
N ASP A 266 7.66 -25.44 4.30
CA ASP A 266 8.81 -26.30 4.03
C ASP A 266 9.91 -25.46 3.32
N GLY A 267 11.16 -25.65 3.74
CA GLY A 267 12.30 -24.88 3.20
C GLY A 267 12.82 -23.78 4.10
N ILE A 268 12.03 -23.23 5.02
CA ILE A 268 12.57 -22.35 6.07
C ILE A 268 13.08 -23.23 7.21
N PRO A 269 14.37 -23.16 7.59
CA PRO A 269 14.91 -23.94 8.70
C PRO A 269 14.13 -23.74 10.00
N ALA A 270 14.00 -24.80 10.81
CA ALA A 270 13.25 -24.73 12.07
C ALA A 270 13.81 -23.66 13.03
N ASP A 271 15.13 -23.48 13.06
CA ASP A 271 15.79 -22.45 13.86
C ASP A 271 15.43 -21.03 13.41
N THR A 272 15.33 -20.82 12.10
CA THR A 272 14.90 -19.53 11.51
C THR A 272 13.45 -19.24 11.86
N CYS A 273 12.55 -20.24 11.72
CA CYS A 273 11.15 -20.12 12.13
C CYS A 273 11.03 -19.81 13.63
N ALA A 274 11.77 -20.53 14.49
CA ALA A 274 11.76 -20.31 15.93
C ALA A 274 12.26 -18.91 16.29
N LYS A 275 13.32 -18.46 15.63
CA LYS A 275 13.82 -17.08 15.77
C LYS A 275 12.75 -16.05 15.41
N MET A 276 12.09 -16.20 14.28
CA MET A 276 11.03 -15.27 13.84
C MET A 276 9.85 -15.24 14.81
N LEU A 277 9.41 -16.38 15.33
CA LEU A 277 8.35 -16.47 16.33
C LEU A 277 8.71 -15.73 17.61
N VAL A 278 9.92 -15.95 18.13
CA VAL A 278 10.40 -15.30 19.35
C VAL A 278 10.57 -13.79 19.14
N GLU A 279 11.20 -13.37 18.04
CA GLU A 279 11.36 -11.94 17.72
C GLU A 279 10.01 -11.24 17.53
N THR A 280 9.02 -11.94 16.94
CA THR A 280 7.65 -11.45 16.84
C THR A 280 7.03 -11.22 18.21
N GLY A 281 7.15 -12.19 19.11
CA GLY A 281 6.63 -12.09 20.47
C GLY A 281 7.25 -10.92 21.23
N LEU A 282 8.57 -10.81 21.21
CA LEU A 282 9.30 -9.72 21.85
C LEU A 282 8.93 -8.34 21.30
N ALA A 283 8.74 -8.25 19.98
CA ALA A 283 8.37 -6.99 19.35
C ALA A 283 6.93 -6.56 19.65
N VAL A 284 6.00 -7.49 19.79
CA VAL A 284 4.58 -7.17 20.01
C VAL A 284 4.26 -6.88 21.46
N GLU A 285 4.87 -7.60 22.38
CA GLU A 285 4.57 -7.48 23.82
C GLU A 285 5.22 -6.29 24.52
N GLU A 286 6.03 -5.46 23.82
CA GLU A 286 6.76 -4.34 24.41
C GLU A 286 7.52 -4.75 25.69
N ALA A 287 8.10 -5.95 25.67
CA ALA A 287 8.69 -6.57 26.81
C ALA A 287 9.88 -5.74 27.34
N GLY A 288 9.64 -5.04 28.45
CA GLY A 288 10.72 -4.57 29.33
C GLY A 288 11.62 -5.74 29.69
N ALA A 289 12.81 -5.47 30.23
CA ALA A 289 13.85 -6.45 30.55
C ALA A 289 13.26 -7.76 31.12
N ARG A 290 12.89 -8.69 30.24
CA ARG A 290 12.55 -10.06 30.60
C ARG A 290 13.86 -10.82 30.68
N ASP A 291 13.90 -11.80 31.57
CA ASP A 291 15.05 -12.65 31.80
C ASP A 291 15.66 -13.12 30.49
N GLU A 292 16.76 -12.48 30.09
CA GLU A 292 17.54 -12.81 28.88
C GLU A 292 17.91 -14.30 28.83
N PHE A 293 17.89 -14.98 29.99
CA PHE A 293 18.18 -16.39 30.11
C PHE A 293 17.12 -17.32 29.49
N PHE A 294 15.82 -17.03 29.66
CA PHE A 294 14.75 -17.93 29.20
C PHE A 294 14.44 -17.77 27.70
N ILE A 295 14.73 -16.62 27.09
CA ILE A 295 14.44 -16.35 25.66
C ILE A 295 15.22 -17.29 24.73
N PRO A 296 16.56 -17.46 24.83
CA PRO A 296 17.31 -18.41 24.02
C PRO A 296 16.84 -19.86 24.23
N GLN A 297 16.49 -20.21 25.46
CA GLN A 297 15.97 -21.55 25.80
C GLN A 297 14.63 -21.79 25.10
N ALA A 298 13.69 -20.87 25.21
CA ALA A 298 12.39 -20.97 24.55
C ALA A 298 12.56 -21.11 23.02
N ARG A 299 13.43 -20.31 22.40
CA ARG A 299 13.75 -20.41 20.98
C ARG A 299 14.25 -21.80 20.60
N ASP A 300 15.18 -22.35 21.37
CA ASP A 300 15.71 -23.69 21.13
C ASP A 300 14.62 -24.77 21.23
N LYS A 301 13.72 -24.68 22.22
CA LYS A 301 12.62 -25.65 22.36
C LYS A 301 11.58 -25.53 21.27
N ILE A 302 11.26 -24.31 20.82
CA ILE A 302 10.43 -24.09 19.63
C ILE A 302 11.07 -24.75 18.39
N ALA A 303 12.38 -24.58 18.19
CA ALA A 303 13.09 -25.17 17.05
C ALA A 303 13.01 -26.71 17.07
N TRP A 304 13.25 -27.35 18.24
CA TRP A 304 13.13 -28.80 18.37
C TRP A 304 11.69 -29.29 18.21
N GLY A 305 10.73 -28.56 18.76
CA GLY A 305 9.29 -28.84 18.54
C GLY A 305 8.91 -28.77 17.05
N LEU A 306 9.38 -27.76 16.35
CA LEU A 306 9.17 -27.63 14.89
C LEU A 306 9.79 -28.80 14.11
N ARG A 307 11.02 -29.21 14.43
CA ARG A 307 11.65 -30.37 13.79
C ARG A 307 10.83 -31.63 14.02
N LEU A 308 10.36 -31.86 15.25
CA LEU A 308 9.52 -33.00 15.58
C LEU A 308 8.24 -33.02 14.74
N VAL A 309 7.49 -31.92 14.75
CA VAL A 309 6.20 -31.81 14.06
C VAL A 309 6.38 -31.91 12.54
N ARG A 310 7.43 -31.29 11.98
CA ARG A 310 7.75 -31.39 10.54
C ARG A 310 8.17 -32.80 10.13
N ALA A 311 8.93 -33.52 10.96
CA ALA A 311 9.29 -34.91 10.68
C ALA A 311 8.03 -35.80 10.59
N VAL A 312 7.07 -35.59 11.49
CA VAL A 312 5.77 -36.29 11.45
C VAL A 312 4.99 -35.98 10.18
N ARG A 313 4.92 -34.69 9.80
CA ARG A 313 4.24 -34.26 8.58
C ARG A 313 4.89 -34.83 7.33
N SER A 314 6.23 -34.79 7.24
CA SER A 314 6.98 -35.34 6.09
C SER A 314 6.81 -36.83 5.90
N ALA A 315 6.52 -37.55 6.96
CA ALA A 315 6.23 -38.99 6.90
C ALA A 315 4.88 -39.31 6.21
N GLY A 316 4.05 -38.29 5.94
CA GLY A 316 2.79 -38.45 5.21
C GLY A 316 1.75 -39.34 5.91
N ALA A 317 1.82 -39.46 7.25
CA ALA A 317 0.92 -40.30 8.01
C ALA A 317 -0.51 -39.74 7.96
N PRO A 318 -1.51 -40.55 7.54
CA PRO A 318 -2.90 -40.10 7.52
C PRO A 318 -3.36 -39.67 8.92
N GLY A 319 -3.92 -38.47 9.04
CA GLY A 319 -4.41 -37.90 10.29
C GLY A 319 -3.33 -37.29 11.21
N LEU A 320 -2.04 -37.32 10.82
CA LEU A 320 -0.95 -36.72 11.59
C LEU A 320 -0.43 -35.42 10.95
N GLY A 321 -0.56 -35.27 9.65
CA GLY A 321 -0.12 -34.06 8.93
C GLY A 321 -0.93 -32.81 9.29
N GLU A 322 -2.22 -32.97 9.56
CA GLU A 322 -3.13 -31.91 9.97
C GLU A 322 -2.83 -31.35 11.36
N ASP A 323 -2.20 -32.16 12.22
CA ASP A 323 -1.85 -31.78 13.60
C ASP A 323 -0.56 -30.93 13.69
N ALA A 324 0.12 -30.66 12.58
CA ALA A 324 1.33 -29.87 12.57
C ALA A 324 1.00 -28.36 12.54
N SER A 325 0.70 -27.77 13.69
CA SER A 325 0.34 -26.35 13.82
C SER A 325 1.00 -25.69 15.02
N LEU A 326 0.85 -24.35 15.14
CA LEU A 326 1.29 -23.64 16.34
C LEU A 326 0.56 -24.08 17.60
N LEU A 327 -0.69 -24.56 17.49
CA LEU A 327 -1.42 -25.16 18.62
C LEU A 327 -0.80 -26.48 19.04
N THR A 328 -0.41 -27.32 18.10
CA THR A 328 0.32 -28.55 18.40
C THR A 328 1.62 -28.24 19.13
N LEU A 329 2.37 -27.21 18.68
CA LEU A 329 3.58 -26.76 19.38
C LEU A 329 3.28 -26.25 20.79
N LEU A 330 2.23 -25.46 20.96
CA LEU A 330 1.81 -24.98 22.28
C LEU A 330 1.55 -26.18 23.21
N ASP A 331 0.75 -27.14 22.77
CA ASP A 331 0.38 -28.30 23.58
C ASP A 331 1.58 -29.17 23.95
N ILE A 332 2.42 -29.53 22.96
CA ILE A 332 3.56 -30.43 23.20
C ILE A 332 4.72 -29.75 23.95
N LEU A 333 4.80 -28.43 23.94
CA LEU A 333 5.86 -27.71 24.64
C LEU A 333 5.43 -27.14 26.02
N THR A 334 4.13 -27.12 26.32
CA THR A 334 3.66 -26.58 27.60
C THR A 334 3.02 -27.63 28.51
N VAL A 335 2.52 -28.74 27.94
CA VAL A 335 1.84 -29.81 28.69
C VAL A 335 2.53 -31.14 28.44
N HIS A 336 3.26 -31.68 29.43
CA HIS A 336 4.02 -32.94 29.32
C HIS A 336 3.15 -34.13 28.93
N GLU A 337 1.94 -34.22 29.46
CA GLU A 337 0.99 -35.29 29.11
C GLU A 337 0.52 -35.19 27.64
N SER A 338 0.35 -33.98 27.11
CA SER A 338 0.04 -33.76 25.68
C SER A 338 1.22 -34.18 24.79
N TYR A 339 2.44 -33.90 25.20
CA TYR A 339 3.65 -34.37 24.53
C TYR A 339 3.70 -35.90 24.46
N ARG A 340 3.49 -36.60 25.59
CA ARG A 340 3.47 -38.06 25.65
C ARG A 340 2.37 -38.66 24.77
N ARG A 341 1.16 -38.10 24.83
CA ARG A 341 0.04 -38.52 23.97
C ARG A 341 0.33 -38.33 22.49
N TYR A 342 0.97 -37.21 22.14
CA TYR A 342 1.38 -36.93 20.77
C TYR A 342 2.37 -38.00 20.28
N LEU A 343 3.43 -38.29 21.04
CA LEU A 343 4.39 -39.36 20.69
C LEU A 343 3.76 -40.71 20.55
N ALA A 344 2.88 -41.09 21.48
CA ALA A 344 2.19 -42.38 21.45
C ALA A 344 1.31 -42.52 20.19
N ARG A 345 0.59 -41.47 19.83
CA ARG A 345 -0.21 -41.40 18.60
C ARG A 345 0.66 -41.50 17.34
N CYS A 346 1.78 -40.80 17.31
CA CYS A 346 2.72 -40.89 16.19
C CYS A 346 3.30 -42.28 16.02
N GLY A 347 3.74 -42.91 17.12
CA GLY A 347 4.30 -44.28 17.11
C GLY A 347 3.28 -45.35 16.70
N SER A 348 2.02 -45.22 17.11
CA SER A 348 0.97 -46.17 16.73
C SER A 348 0.51 -45.98 15.27
N ALA A 349 0.44 -44.75 14.78
CA ALA A 349 -0.04 -44.47 13.43
C ALA A 349 1.02 -44.71 12.36
N HIS A 350 2.31 -44.56 12.68
CA HIS A 350 3.38 -44.64 11.70
C HIS A 350 4.67 -45.22 12.31
N PRO A 351 4.82 -46.54 12.37
CA PRO A 351 6.01 -47.20 12.97
C PRO A 351 7.34 -46.77 12.32
N ALA A 352 7.34 -46.39 11.04
CA ALA A 352 8.51 -45.90 10.33
C ALA A 352 9.11 -44.59 10.91
N LEU A 353 8.34 -43.80 11.67
CA LEU A 353 8.86 -42.64 12.39
C LEU A 353 9.92 -43.03 13.43
N ALA A 354 9.81 -44.24 14.03
CA ALA A 354 10.80 -44.72 14.98
C ALA A 354 12.22 -44.91 14.37
N THR A 355 12.31 -44.99 13.04
CA THR A 355 13.58 -45.11 12.29
C THR A 355 14.00 -43.79 11.64
N SER A 356 13.18 -42.76 11.71
CA SER A 356 13.51 -41.41 11.20
C SER A 356 14.52 -40.75 12.13
N GLU A 357 15.72 -40.49 11.63
CA GLU A 357 16.80 -39.79 12.38
C GLU A 357 16.31 -38.44 12.91
N ALA A 358 15.68 -37.61 12.05
CA ALA A 358 15.17 -36.30 12.43
C ALA A 358 14.11 -36.35 13.54
N PHE A 359 13.22 -37.35 13.51
CA PHE A 359 12.22 -37.57 14.57
C PHE A 359 12.88 -38.01 15.88
N CYS A 360 13.77 -38.99 15.81
CA CYS A 360 14.46 -39.54 16.97
C CYS A 360 15.33 -38.51 17.66
N GLU A 361 16.05 -37.69 16.89
CA GLU A 361 16.89 -36.61 17.44
C GLU A 361 16.01 -35.53 18.10
N ALA A 362 14.97 -35.05 17.43
CA ALA A 362 14.08 -34.05 18.01
C ALA A 362 13.39 -34.56 19.30
N ARG A 363 12.95 -35.81 19.29
CA ARG A 363 12.42 -36.47 20.48
C ARG A 363 13.45 -36.52 21.62
N PHE A 364 14.69 -36.98 21.34
CA PHE A 364 15.77 -37.06 22.31
C PHE A 364 16.06 -35.71 22.96
N GLN A 365 16.17 -34.64 22.15
CA GLN A 365 16.43 -33.30 22.62
C GLN A 365 15.30 -32.76 23.52
N LEU A 366 14.04 -33.02 23.16
CA LEU A 366 12.89 -32.59 23.96
C LEU A 366 12.77 -33.40 25.25
N GLU A 367 13.00 -34.73 25.23
CA GLU A 367 12.95 -35.54 26.43
C GLU A 367 14.08 -35.23 27.43
N ASN A 368 15.34 -35.18 26.95
CA ASN A 368 16.50 -35.06 27.84
C ASN A 368 16.86 -33.61 28.19
N ASN A 369 16.77 -32.70 27.22
CA ASN A 369 17.22 -31.31 27.39
C ASN A 369 16.09 -30.32 27.72
N TYR A 370 14.84 -30.80 27.80
CA TYR A 370 13.70 -29.98 28.16
C TYR A 370 12.84 -30.61 29.27
N TRP A 371 12.15 -31.72 29.01
CA TRP A 371 11.22 -32.28 29.96
C TRP A 371 11.89 -32.84 31.24
N ASN A 372 13.15 -33.21 31.17
CA ASN A 372 13.94 -33.70 32.32
C ASN A 372 14.69 -32.56 33.04
N GLN A 373 14.42 -31.30 32.73
CA GLN A 373 15.00 -30.14 33.45
C GLN A 373 14.47 -30.05 34.90
N PRO A 374 15.21 -29.43 35.81
CA PRO A 374 14.71 -29.10 37.14
C PRO A 374 13.41 -28.29 37.06
N PRO A 375 12.45 -28.54 38.00
CA PRO A 375 11.09 -27.94 37.94
C PRO A 375 11.10 -26.40 37.82
N ASP A 376 12.02 -25.72 38.51
CA ASP A 376 12.10 -24.25 38.50
C ASP A 376 12.52 -23.72 37.13
N GLN A 377 13.52 -24.33 36.49
CA GLN A 377 13.96 -23.96 35.15
C GLN A 377 12.89 -24.29 34.10
N LEU A 378 12.32 -25.49 34.20
CA LEU A 378 11.23 -25.91 33.32
C LEU A 378 10.03 -24.96 33.41
N GLY A 379 9.70 -24.47 34.62
CA GLY A 379 8.62 -23.53 34.85
C GLY A 379 8.84 -22.21 34.12
N GLY A 380 10.04 -21.63 34.19
CA GLY A 380 10.40 -20.38 33.51
C GLY A 380 10.36 -20.52 31.98
N VAL A 381 10.96 -21.60 31.44
CA VAL A 381 10.93 -21.85 29.99
C VAL A 381 9.50 -22.07 29.49
N ARG A 382 8.68 -22.84 30.20
CA ARG A 382 7.27 -23.08 29.86
C ARG A 382 6.43 -21.81 29.84
N SER A 383 6.60 -20.94 30.84
CA SER A 383 5.90 -19.65 30.89
C SER A 383 6.28 -18.77 29.67
N THR A 384 7.56 -18.74 29.31
CA THR A 384 8.03 -17.98 28.15
C THR A 384 7.48 -18.57 26.84
N LEU A 385 7.50 -19.88 26.68
CA LEU A 385 6.91 -20.58 25.52
C LEU A 385 5.41 -20.31 25.39
N TYR A 386 4.70 -20.39 26.51
CA TYR A 386 3.27 -20.12 26.55
C TYR A 386 2.96 -18.70 26.03
N ASN A 387 3.70 -17.71 26.52
CA ASN A 387 3.50 -16.32 26.11
C ASN A 387 3.71 -16.11 24.59
N PHE A 388 4.67 -16.80 23.99
CA PHE A 388 4.93 -16.67 22.53
C PHE A 388 3.90 -17.39 21.67
N LEU A 389 3.27 -18.45 22.16
CA LEU A 389 2.39 -19.30 21.37
C LEU A 389 0.89 -19.08 21.65
N VAL A 390 0.54 -18.66 22.86
CA VAL A 390 -0.86 -18.47 23.27
C VAL A 390 -1.67 -17.50 22.40
N PRO A 391 -1.10 -16.44 21.80
CA PRO A 391 -1.86 -15.56 20.91
C PRO A 391 -2.53 -16.29 19.74
N PHE A 392 -2.03 -17.47 19.36
CA PHE A 392 -2.60 -18.30 18.29
C PHE A 392 -3.66 -19.29 18.78
N ALA A 393 -3.87 -19.41 20.10
CA ALA A 393 -4.85 -20.32 20.69
C ALA A 393 -6.29 -19.77 20.65
N GLU A 394 -6.48 -18.49 20.31
CA GLU A 394 -7.82 -17.93 20.11
C GLU A 394 -8.54 -18.69 18.97
N PRO A 395 -9.71 -19.29 19.19
CA PRO A 395 -10.36 -20.18 18.21
C PRO A 395 -10.51 -19.59 16.82
N GLU A 396 -10.92 -18.31 16.71
CA GLU A 396 -11.09 -17.63 15.43
C GLU A 396 -9.74 -17.40 14.70
N ILE A 397 -8.65 -17.25 15.45
CA ILE A 397 -7.28 -17.12 14.91
C ILE A 397 -6.75 -18.50 14.51
N ALA A 398 -6.95 -19.50 15.37
CA ALA A 398 -6.50 -20.87 15.13
C ALA A 398 -7.12 -21.46 13.86
N GLU A 399 -8.39 -21.20 13.61
CA GLU A 399 -9.08 -21.68 12.41
C GLU A 399 -8.42 -21.19 11.11
N VAL A 400 -7.84 -19.98 11.10
CA VAL A 400 -7.18 -19.41 9.92
C VAL A 400 -5.70 -19.78 9.84
N PHE A 401 -4.99 -19.82 10.99
CA PHE A 401 -3.53 -19.86 11.03
C PHE A 401 -2.94 -21.15 11.59
N CYS A 402 -3.77 -22.02 12.14
CA CYS A 402 -3.36 -23.31 12.68
C CYS A 402 -4.05 -24.51 11.99
N SER A 403 -4.76 -24.27 10.90
CA SER A 403 -5.40 -25.29 10.06
C SER A 403 -4.62 -25.50 8.76
N ASP A 404 -4.96 -26.51 7.99
CA ASP A 404 -4.33 -26.77 6.70
C ASP A 404 -4.39 -25.58 5.77
N SER A 405 -3.25 -25.30 5.15
CA SER A 405 -3.14 -24.18 4.21
C SER A 405 -3.94 -24.42 2.93
N THR A 406 -4.66 -23.40 2.49
CA THR A 406 -5.37 -23.41 1.20
C THR A 406 -4.53 -22.81 0.07
N PHE A 407 -3.39 -22.18 0.40
CA PHE A 407 -2.41 -21.67 -0.56
C PHE A 407 -1.01 -21.67 0.08
N ASP A 408 0.02 -21.53 -0.74
CA ASP A 408 1.41 -21.36 -0.28
C ASP A 408 1.75 -19.86 -0.27
N LEU A 409 2.37 -19.37 0.80
CA LEU A 409 2.84 -17.96 0.86
C LEU A 409 3.84 -17.64 -0.26
N ARG A 410 4.58 -18.65 -0.76
CA ARG A 410 5.47 -18.50 -1.93
C ARG A 410 4.75 -18.07 -3.21
N ASP A 411 3.44 -18.22 -3.28
CA ASP A 411 2.63 -17.77 -4.42
C ASP A 411 2.62 -16.25 -4.59
N ILE A 412 3.10 -15.47 -3.60
CA ILE A 412 3.41 -14.04 -3.80
C ILE A 412 4.45 -13.84 -4.92
N GLN A 413 5.35 -14.81 -5.13
CA GLN A 413 6.28 -14.83 -6.26
C GLN A 413 5.58 -15.05 -7.61
N LEU A 414 4.37 -15.58 -7.57
CA LEU A 414 3.51 -15.79 -8.74
C LEU A 414 2.45 -14.71 -8.92
N GLY A 415 2.50 -13.64 -8.10
CA GLY A 415 1.61 -12.48 -8.20
C GLY A 415 0.43 -12.50 -7.24
N LYS A 416 0.36 -13.39 -6.26
CA LYS A 416 -0.66 -13.29 -5.20
C LYS A 416 -0.40 -12.12 -4.28
N VAL A 417 -1.48 -11.52 -3.80
CA VAL A 417 -1.47 -10.43 -2.83
C VAL A 417 -2.20 -10.90 -1.57
N VAL A 418 -1.47 -10.96 -0.47
CA VAL A 418 -1.99 -11.44 0.81
C VAL A 418 -2.38 -10.26 1.68
N CYS A 419 -3.58 -10.29 2.25
CA CYS A 419 -4.10 -9.28 3.16
C CYS A 419 -4.66 -9.92 4.43
N LEU A 420 -4.64 -9.17 5.53
CA LEU A 420 -5.26 -9.57 6.80
C LEU A 420 -6.61 -8.90 6.98
N ALA A 421 -7.59 -9.67 7.42
CA ALA A 421 -8.92 -9.20 7.82
C ALA A 421 -9.24 -9.67 9.25
N ILE A 422 -8.43 -9.24 10.20
CA ILE A 422 -8.55 -9.54 11.63
C ILE A 422 -9.13 -8.31 12.33
N PRO A 423 -10.32 -8.39 12.97
CA PRO A 423 -10.97 -7.26 13.63
C PRO A 423 -10.17 -6.70 14.80
N GLN A 424 -10.50 -5.47 15.21
CA GLN A 424 -9.85 -4.77 16.32
C GLN A 424 -9.98 -5.49 17.69
N LYS A 425 -11.02 -6.30 17.89
CA LYS A 425 -11.14 -7.11 19.12
C LYS A 425 -9.97 -8.06 19.33
N PHE A 426 -9.24 -8.43 18.26
CA PHE A 426 -8.04 -9.26 18.27
C PHE A 426 -6.77 -8.45 17.93
N ALA A 427 -6.65 -7.23 18.44
CA ALA A 427 -5.55 -6.33 18.10
C ALA A 427 -4.17 -6.93 18.41
N LEU A 428 -4.03 -7.64 19.54
CA LEU A 428 -2.78 -8.31 19.92
C LEU A 428 -2.42 -9.41 18.91
N GLN A 429 -3.36 -10.34 18.68
CA GLN A 429 -3.19 -11.47 17.76
C GLN A 429 -2.90 -10.99 16.35
N ARG A 430 -3.59 -9.94 15.90
CA ARG A 430 -3.34 -9.35 14.58
C ARG A 430 -1.91 -8.86 14.45
N ARG A 431 -1.37 -8.18 15.48
CA ARG A 431 0.03 -7.71 15.45
C ARG A 431 1.00 -8.88 15.41
N TYR A 432 0.75 -9.95 16.17
CA TYR A 432 1.54 -11.17 16.09
C TYR A 432 1.54 -11.77 14.68
N VAL A 433 0.35 -11.98 14.12
CA VAL A 433 0.19 -12.56 12.78
C VAL A 433 0.83 -11.65 11.72
N ALA A 434 0.55 -10.34 11.75
CA ALA A 434 1.09 -9.40 10.77
C ALA A 434 2.62 -9.36 10.80
N THR A 435 3.20 -9.36 11.99
CA THR A 435 4.66 -9.33 12.17
C THR A 435 5.30 -10.62 11.68
N LEU A 436 4.72 -11.78 12.02
CA LEU A 436 5.24 -13.08 11.60
C LEU A 436 5.10 -13.26 10.07
N LEU A 437 3.94 -12.94 9.49
CA LEU A 437 3.73 -13.03 8.04
C LEU A 437 4.66 -12.11 7.26
N LYS A 438 4.95 -10.93 7.78
CA LYS A 438 5.93 -10.02 7.20
C LYS A 438 7.32 -10.66 7.16
N ALA A 439 7.77 -11.23 8.29
CA ALA A 439 9.06 -11.91 8.37
C ALA A 439 9.13 -13.10 7.40
N LEU A 440 8.05 -13.90 7.32
CA LEU A 440 7.94 -15.00 6.35
C LEU A 440 7.95 -14.49 4.90
N ALA A 441 7.29 -13.37 4.60
CA ALA A 441 7.33 -12.77 3.27
C ALA A 441 8.75 -12.32 2.88
N TYR A 442 9.53 -11.79 3.83
CA TYR A 442 10.94 -11.49 3.58
C TYR A 442 11.74 -12.76 3.27
N GLN A 443 11.53 -13.85 4.00
CA GLN A 443 12.20 -15.13 3.71
C GLN A 443 11.85 -15.65 2.31
N VAL A 444 10.60 -15.54 1.89
CA VAL A 444 10.18 -15.90 0.52
C VAL A 444 10.93 -15.09 -0.53
N VAL A 445 11.23 -13.81 -0.27
CA VAL A 445 12.04 -12.99 -1.17
C VAL A 445 13.50 -13.45 -1.15
N LEU A 446 14.04 -13.72 0.04
CA LEU A 446 15.44 -14.15 0.22
C LEU A 446 15.71 -15.53 -0.40
N GLU A 447 14.75 -16.46 -0.42
CA GLU A 447 14.85 -17.73 -1.14
C GLU A 447 15.25 -17.57 -2.62
N ARG A 448 15.06 -16.39 -3.21
CA ARG A 448 15.48 -16.12 -4.58
C ARG A 448 16.98 -16.10 -4.77
N PHE A 449 17.75 -15.84 -3.71
CA PHE A 449 19.23 -15.88 -3.78
C PHE A 449 19.79 -17.29 -3.89
N ASP A 450 19.02 -18.32 -3.51
CA ASP A 450 19.40 -19.72 -3.69
C ASP A 450 19.40 -20.15 -5.16
N ARG A 451 18.80 -19.33 -6.03
CA ARG A 451 18.73 -19.57 -7.47
C ARG A 451 19.92 -18.91 -8.18
N ARG A 452 20.47 -19.60 -9.14
CA ARG A 452 21.53 -19.04 -9.96
C ARG A 452 21.04 -17.85 -10.77
N ALA A 453 21.91 -16.87 -10.99
CA ALA A 453 21.58 -15.65 -11.74
C ALA A 453 21.22 -15.92 -13.22
N ASP A 454 21.65 -17.05 -13.80
CA ASP A 454 21.30 -17.51 -15.14
C ASP A 454 19.98 -18.29 -15.20
N HIS A 455 19.37 -18.58 -14.05
CA HIS A 455 18.09 -19.28 -14.01
C HIS A 455 16.97 -18.39 -14.59
N PRO A 456 16.08 -18.93 -15.45
CA PRO A 456 15.01 -18.16 -16.08
C PRO A 456 14.13 -17.38 -15.09
N ASP A 457 13.89 -17.95 -13.92
CA ASP A 457 13.09 -17.31 -12.86
C ASP A 457 13.79 -16.09 -12.26
N TRP A 458 15.12 -16.05 -12.27
CA TRP A 458 15.87 -14.87 -11.82
C TRP A 458 15.67 -13.68 -12.75
N LEU A 459 15.68 -13.91 -14.06
CA LEU A 459 15.49 -12.88 -15.08
C LEU A 459 14.01 -12.46 -15.19
N ASN A 460 13.10 -13.40 -14.95
CA ASN A 460 11.64 -13.21 -15.10
C ASN A 460 10.90 -13.01 -13.77
N ARG A 461 11.60 -12.67 -12.69
CA ARG A 461 10.99 -12.45 -11.39
C ARG A 461 10.11 -11.20 -11.38
N ASN A 462 9.00 -11.27 -10.63
CA ASN A 462 8.14 -10.13 -10.35
C ASN A 462 8.67 -9.28 -9.18
N VAL A 463 8.07 -8.12 -8.97
CA VAL A 463 8.25 -7.35 -7.73
C VAL A 463 7.40 -7.98 -6.63
N ILE A 464 8.00 -8.21 -5.46
CA ILE A 464 7.28 -8.56 -4.23
C ILE A 464 7.22 -7.32 -3.35
N LEU A 465 6.00 -6.87 -3.06
CA LEU A 465 5.74 -5.70 -2.24
C LEU A 465 5.37 -6.12 -0.81
N VAL A 466 6.00 -5.51 0.18
CA VAL A 466 5.54 -5.52 1.57
C VAL A 466 5.09 -4.11 1.91
N GLU A 467 3.78 -3.91 1.98
CA GLU A 467 3.15 -2.63 2.30
C GLU A 467 2.66 -2.63 3.75
N GLN A 468 3.06 -1.64 4.53
CA GLN A 468 2.77 -1.53 5.94
C GLN A 468 2.12 -0.18 6.25
N ASP A 469 0.81 -0.13 6.49
CA ASP A 469 0.16 1.06 7.05
C ASP A 469 0.25 1.02 8.59
N GLU A 470 0.37 2.18 9.25
CA GLU A 470 0.61 2.31 10.70
C GLU A 470 1.82 1.50 11.20
N TRP A 471 2.93 1.59 10.44
CA TRP A 471 4.16 0.80 10.64
C TRP A 471 4.70 0.81 12.07
N GLN A 472 4.56 1.92 12.80
CA GLN A 472 4.98 2.03 14.21
C GLN A 472 4.34 0.98 15.13
N ARG A 473 3.27 0.29 14.69
CA ARG A 473 2.62 -0.76 15.48
C ARG A 473 3.26 -2.15 15.32
N HIS A 474 3.93 -2.38 14.19
CA HIS A 474 4.52 -3.69 13.84
C HIS A 474 5.94 -3.59 13.30
N ALA A 475 6.64 -2.49 13.55
CA ALA A 475 8.04 -2.37 13.21
C ALA A 475 8.88 -3.37 14.02
N VAL A 476 9.78 -4.07 13.34
CA VAL A 476 10.69 -5.07 13.92
C VAL A 476 12.09 -4.95 13.34
N ARG A 477 13.08 -5.55 14.02
CA ARG A 477 14.47 -5.55 13.53
C ARG A 477 14.62 -6.23 12.17
N ALA A 478 13.80 -7.24 11.84
CA ALA A 478 13.80 -7.88 10.54
C ALA A 478 13.49 -6.91 9.38
N ASP A 479 12.87 -5.76 9.65
CA ASP A 479 12.69 -4.72 8.65
C ASP A 479 14.04 -4.11 8.19
N CYS A 480 15.15 -4.32 8.92
CA CYS A 480 16.49 -3.88 8.50
C CYS A 480 17.04 -4.65 7.29
N GLU A 481 16.51 -5.84 6.99
CA GLU A 481 16.92 -6.67 5.85
C GLU A 481 16.44 -6.10 4.48
N VAL A 482 15.81 -4.93 4.48
CA VAL A 482 15.29 -4.25 3.28
C VAL A 482 16.36 -4.00 2.22
N ASP A 483 17.61 -3.76 2.62
CA ASP A 483 18.75 -3.59 1.71
C ASP A 483 19.07 -4.86 0.92
N ILE A 484 18.99 -6.03 1.55
CA ILE A 484 19.20 -7.34 0.92
C ILE A 484 17.99 -7.70 0.04
N VAL A 485 16.78 -7.57 0.58
CA VAL A 485 15.52 -7.89 -0.11
C VAL A 485 15.39 -7.15 -1.45
N ARG A 486 15.92 -5.92 -1.53
CA ARG A 486 15.96 -5.10 -2.74
C ARG A 486 16.58 -5.82 -3.94
N GLU A 487 17.72 -6.48 -3.75
CA GLU A 487 18.45 -7.15 -4.84
C GLU A 487 17.66 -8.31 -5.43
N ALA A 488 16.81 -8.94 -4.62
CA ALA A 488 15.89 -9.99 -5.08
C ALA A 488 14.56 -9.45 -5.62
N SER A 489 14.46 -8.14 -5.95
CA SER A 489 13.24 -7.45 -6.38
C SER A 489 12.12 -7.41 -5.32
N GLY A 490 12.50 -7.43 -4.05
CA GLY A 490 11.61 -7.10 -2.95
C GLY A 490 11.55 -5.58 -2.74
N ALA A 491 10.37 -5.06 -2.40
CA ALA A 491 10.13 -3.65 -2.17
C ALA A 491 9.33 -3.47 -0.87
N VAL A 492 9.88 -2.73 0.09
CA VAL A 492 9.24 -2.49 1.38
C VAL A 492 8.79 -1.05 1.46
N TYR A 493 7.52 -0.86 1.74
CA TYR A 493 6.92 0.46 1.92
C TYR A 493 6.21 0.52 3.26
N ALA A 494 6.41 1.61 3.95
CA ALA A 494 5.89 1.80 5.29
C ALA A 494 5.25 3.18 5.44
N ALA A 495 4.10 3.25 6.07
CA ALA A 495 3.45 4.50 6.42
C ALA A 495 3.39 4.65 7.94
N THR A 496 3.81 5.81 8.43
CA THR A 496 3.80 6.13 9.86
C THR A 496 3.31 7.54 10.12
N GLN A 497 2.81 7.78 11.30
CA GLN A 497 2.42 9.13 11.72
C GLN A 497 3.66 9.95 12.10
N SER A 498 4.65 9.31 12.69
CA SER A 498 5.89 9.92 13.18
C SER A 498 7.03 8.91 13.15
N GLN A 499 8.22 9.36 12.78
CA GLN A 499 9.44 8.54 12.90
C GLN A 499 9.77 8.26 14.37
N ASN A 500 9.49 9.20 15.27
CA ASN A 500 9.71 9.04 16.71
C ASN A 500 8.97 7.84 17.28
N SER A 501 7.74 7.58 16.79
CA SER A 501 6.96 6.41 17.22
C SER A 501 7.62 5.09 16.79
N VAL A 502 8.31 5.08 15.64
CA VAL A 502 9.09 3.92 15.18
C VAL A 502 10.37 3.77 16.01
N TRP A 503 11.03 4.87 16.37
CA TRP A 503 12.21 4.83 17.24
C TRP A 503 11.90 4.24 18.62
N LEU A 504 10.81 4.72 19.24
CA LEU A 504 10.34 4.17 20.51
C LEU A 504 10.08 2.67 20.43
N LYS A 505 9.45 2.24 19.34
CA LYS A 505 9.11 0.82 19.11
C LYS A 505 10.36 -0.07 18.96
N LEU A 506 11.40 0.44 18.32
CA LEU A 506 12.65 -0.29 18.07
C LEU A 506 13.71 -0.11 19.19
N GLY A 507 13.34 0.54 20.30
CA GLY A 507 14.24 0.74 21.44
C GLY A 507 15.27 1.85 21.25
N GLY A 508 15.01 2.82 20.37
CA GLY A 508 15.82 4.01 20.21
C GLY A 508 16.10 4.42 18.77
N ARG A 509 16.60 5.64 18.62
CA ARG A 509 16.92 6.22 17.32
C ARG A 509 18.01 5.45 16.58
N GLU A 510 19.02 5.00 17.30
CA GLU A 510 20.19 4.29 16.74
C GLU A 510 19.77 2.95 16.11
N ASN A 511 18.85 2.23 16.74
CA ASN A 511 18.33 0.97 16.23
C ASN A 511 17.45 1.16 14.99
N ALA A 512 16.74 2.27 14.88
CA ALA A 512 15.81 2.57 13.77
C ALA A 512 16.51 3.29 12.61
N ALA A 513 17.64 3.97 12.83
CA ALA A 513 18.29 4.78 11.81
C ALA A 513 18.68 3.99 10.55
N PRO A 514 19.26 2.77 10.62
CA PRO A 514 19.57 1.98 9.43
C PRO A 514 18.32 1.63 8.62
N LEU A 515 17.25 1.26 9.31
CA LEU A 515 15.97 0.91 8.71
C LEU A 515 15.36 2.09 7.97
N ILE A 516 15.32 3.25 8.63
CA ILE A 516 14.77 4.47 8.02
C ILE A 516 15.65 4.92 6.84
N ALA A 517 16.99 4.78 6.94
CA ALA A 517 17.91 5.11 5.87
C ALA A 517 17.70 4.25 4.59
N ASN A 518 17.27 3.00 4.77
CA ASN A 518 17.00 2.07 3.67
C ASN A 518 15.68 2.36 2.94
N LEU A 519 14.71 3.04 3.58
CA LEU A 519 13.46 3.43 2.94
C LEU A 519 13.62 4.78 2.20
N ARG A 520 14.20 4.78 1.02
CA ARG A 520 14.73 5.98 0.36
C ARG A 520 13.72 6.83 -0.40
N ASN A 521 12.62 6.25 -0.87
CA ASN A 521 11.54 7.02 -1.47
C ASN A 521 10.68 7.62 -0.35
N ARG A 522 10.52 8.95 -0.32
CA ARG A 522 9.85 9.64 0.78
C ARG A 522 8.62 10.39 0.30
N TRP A 523 7.50 10.15 0.97
CA TRP A 523 6.28 10.94 0.87
C TRP A 523 6.09 11.66 2.19
N ILE A 524 6.21 12.97 2.16
CA ILE A 524 6.11 13.83 3.33
C ILE A 524 4.78 14.56 3.23
N CYS A 525 3.87 14.25 4.11
CA CYS A 525 2.62 14.97 4.34
C CYS A 525 2.79 15.94 5.50
N GLN A 526 1.69 16.51 6.02
CA GLN A 526 1.74 17.40 7.17
C GLN A 526 2.48 16.75 8.35
N ALA A 527 3.51 17.41 8.86
CA ALA A 527 4.26 16.89 10.00
C ALA A 527 3.45 17.00 11.30
N ALA A 528 3.42 15.92 12.09
CA ALA A 528 2.69 15.84 13.34
C ALA A 528 3.37 16.66 14.45
N THR A 529 4.70 16.64 14.53
CA THR A 529 5.51 17.32 15.55
C THR A 529 6.63 18.15 14.91
N GLU A 530 7.30 18.98 15.71
CA GLU A 530 8.45 19.76 15.24
C GLU A 530 9.62 18.87 14.86
N GLU A 531 9.88 17.82 15.64
CA GLU A 531 10.94 16.86 15.36
C GLU A 531 10.69 16.16 14.01
N CYS A 532 9.44 15.78 13.71
CA CYS A 532 9.10 15.22 12.40
C CYS A 532 9.31 16.21 11.25
N ALA A 533 9.06 17.50 11.49
CA ALA A 533 9.32 18.53 10.51
C ALA A 533 10.82 18.73 10.29
N ASP A 534 11.63 18.69 11.36
CA ASP A 534 13.08 18.78 11.29
C ASP A 534 13.70 17.63 10.51
N GLU A 535 13.31 16.42 10.82
CA GLU A 535 13.78 15.24 10.11
C GLU A 535 13.43 15.28 8.63
N SER A 536 12.19 15.66 8.31
CA SER A 536 11.74 15.79 6.92
C SER A 536 12.47 16.92 6.20
N SER A 537 12.77 18.02 6.89
CA SER A 537 13.56 19.14 6.37
C SER A 537 15.00 18.71 6.06
N ASN A 538 15.63 17.98 6.98
CA ASN A 538 17.01 17.49 6.86
C ASN A 538 17.18 16.45 5.76
N LEU A 539 16.14 15.65 5.46
CA LEU A 539 16.17 14.66 4.38
C LEU A 539 16.40 15.29 2.99
N VAL A 540 15.99 16.53 2.82
CA VAL A 540 16.03 17.22 1.52
C VAL A 540 17.19 18.19 1.40
N SER A 541 18.08 18.21 2.40
CA SER A 541 19.24 19.13 2.50
C SER A 541 18.90 20.63 2.43
N GLY A 542 19.89 21.47 2.50
CA GLY A 542 19.77 22.92 2.41
C GLY A 542 20.29 23.50 1.11
N ARG A 543 20.08 24.78 0.95
CA ARG A 543 20.67 25.61 -0.12
C ARG A 543 21.36 26.81 0.48
N LEU A 544 22.46 27.22 -0.11
CA LEU A 544 23.10 28.49 0.22
C LEU A 544 22.22 29.62 -0.29
N VAL A 545 21.88 30.55 0.58
CA VAL A 545 21.09 31.73 0.25
C VAL A 545 21.95 32.97 0.53
N ARG A 546 22.07 33.83 -0.47
CA ARG A 546 22.77 35.12 -0.27
C ARG A 546 21.90 36.02 0.60
N GLU A 547 22.39 36.39 1.77
CA GLU A 547 21.76 37.33 2.67
C GLU A 547 22.61 38.61 2.74
N LEU A 548 21.93 39.76 2.63
CA LEU A 548 22.52 41.07 2.76
C LEU A 548 22.08 41.67 4.10
N SER A 549 23.02 41.88 4.98
CA SER A 549 22.76 42.61 6.22
C SER A 549 23.25 44.04 6.07
N TYR A 550 22.40 45.01 6.40
CA TYR A 550 22.72 46.42 6.42
C TYR A 550 22.81 46.88 7.86
N SER A 551 23.94 47.39 8.26
CA SER A 551 24.09 48.09 9.55
C SER A 551 24.26 49.58 9.30
N HIS A 552 23.58 50.39 10.12
CA HIS A 552 23.68 51.84 10.10
C HIS A 552 24.23 52.27 11.45
N GLY A 553 25.36 52.91 11.46
CA GLY A 553 25.98 53.47 12.67
C GLY A 553 26.48 54.91 12.38
N ASP A 554 26.88 55.65 13.43
CA ASP A 554 27.31 57.05 13.34
C ASP A 554 28.52 57.27 12.41
N GLY A 555 29.19 56.18 11.96
CA GLY A 555 30.31 56.20 11.03
C GLY A 555 30.02 55.83 9.59
N GLY A 556 28.76 55.56 9.22
CA GLY A 556 28.41 55.19 7.85
C GLY A 556 27.55 53.94 7.70
N ARG A 557 27.21 53.60 6.46
CA ARG A 557 26.50 52.36 6.08
C ARG A 557 27.51 51.27 5.79
N SER A 558 27.39 50.14 6.48
CA SER A 558 28.11 48.94 6.10
C SER A 558 27.14 47.86 5.57
N THR A 559 27.57 47.16 4.52
CA THR A 559 26.83 46.04 3.94
C THR A 559 27.65 44.77 4.08
N SER A 560 27.16 43.81 4.79
CA SER A 560 27.78 42.48 4.85
C SER A 560 27.00 41.50 3.99
N VAL A 561 27.72 40.62 3.31
CA VAL A 561 27.17 39.53 2.49
C VAL A 561 27.49 38.22 3.18
N SER A 562 26.48 37.48 3.52
CA SER A 562 26.64 36.14 4.06
C SER A 562 25.91 35.12 3.18
N PHE A 563 26.33 33.87 3.25
CA PHE A 563 25.74 32.75 2.52
C PHE A 563 25.30 31.64 3.50
N PRO A 564 24.32 31.90 4.36
CA PRO A 564 23.82 30.89 5.27
C PRO A 564 23.14 29.79 4.48
N GLU A 565 23.28 28.54 4.98
CA GLU A 565 22.52 27.42 4.49
C GLU A 565 21.07 27.51 5.01
N ARG A 566 20.12 27.52 4.11
CA ARG A 566 18.70 27.52 4.42
C ARG A 566 18.07 26.22 3.93
N PRO A 567 17.22 25.57 4.72
CA PRO A 567 16.58 24.33 4.30
C PRO A 567 15.71 24.57 3.05
N HIS A 568 15.72 23.61 2.12
CA HIS A 568 14.82 23.62 0.96
C HIS A 568 13.35 23.57 1.39
N LEU A 569 13.07 22.84 2.48
CA LEU A 569 11.75 22.65 3.07
C LEU A 569 11.74 23.21 4.49
N PRO A 570 11.31 24.48 4.68
CA PRO A 570 11.24 25.07 6.01
C PRO A 570 10.28 24.30 6.94
N ARG A 571 10.63 24.16 8.21
CA ARG A 571 9.80 23.49 9.24
C ARG A 571 8.35 23.99 9.26
N ARG A 572 8.19 25.33 9.20
CA ARG A 572 6.88 25.97 9.19
C ARG A 572 6.00 25.47 8.04
N GLU A 573 6.57 25.33 6.85
CA GLU A 573 5.84 24.82 5.69
C GLU A 573 5.36 23.37 5.92
N LEU A 574 6.23 22.51 6.45
CA LEU A 574 5.92 21.11 6.72
C LEU A 574 4.83 20.94 7.79
N ARG A 575 4.82 21.83 8.79
CA ARG A 575 3.80 21.83 9.86
C ARG A 575 2.44 22.35 9.39
N THR A 576 2.43 23.21 8.40
CA THR A 576 1.22 23.86 7.87
C THR A 576 0.77 23.30 6.53
N LEU A 577 1.38 22.20 6.08
CA LEU A 577 0.94 21.53 4.86
C LEU A 577 -0.53 21.14 5.01
N PRO A 578 -1.37 21.56 4.07
CA PRO A 578 -2.75 21.17 4.08
C PRO A 578 -2.90 19.64 3.78
N PRO A 579 -4.02 18.97 4.15
CA PRO A 579 -4.32 17.59 3.77
C PRO A 579 -4.16 17.40 2.26
N PHE A 580 -3.70 16.22 1.81
CA PHE A 580 -3.42 15.87 0.41
C PHE A 580 -2.31 16.67 -0.28
N HIS A 581 -1.66 17.62 0.40
CA HIS A 581 -0.41 18.18 -0.07
C HIS A 581 0.71 17.22 0.30
N VAL A 582 1.48 16.81 -0.69
CA VAL A 582 2.53 15.83 -0.53
C VAL A 582 3.82 16.37 -1.13
N ILE A 583 4.88 16.17 -0.41
CA ILE A 583 6.24 16.40 -0.91
C ILE A 583 6.82 15.01 -1.17
N PHE A 584 7.07 14.70 -2.43
CA PHE A 584 7.68 13.44 -2.84
C PHE A 584 9.16 13.65 -3.13
N ALA A 585 10.01 12.95 -2.39
CA ALA A 585 11.45 12.89 -2.63
C ALA A 585 11.80 11.47 -3.10
N PRO A 586 12.11 11.30 -4.41
CA PRO A 586 12.47 10.00 -4.96
C PRO A 586 13.87 9.57 -4.50
N ALA A 587 14.10 8.25 -4.41
CA ALA A 587 15.40 7.69 -4.05
C ALA A 587 16.51 8.05 -5.04
N GLU A 588 16.15 8.20 -6.30
CA GLU A 588 17.06 8.45 -7.42
C GLU A 588 16.42 9.37 -8.46
N GLY A 589 17.25 9.90 -9.35
CA GLY A 589 16.82 10.71 -10.47
C GLY A 589 17.21 12.19 -10.33
N ARG A 590 16.76 13.02 -11.27
CA ARG A 590 17.13 14.44 -11.34
C ARG A 590 16.40 15.34 -10.32
N TRP A 591 15.38 14.81 -9.67
CA TRP A 591 14.56 15.56 -8.74
C TRP A 591 14.98 15.31 -7.31
N LEU A 592 15.38 16.36 -6.60
CA LEU A 592 15.61 16.28 -5.17
C LEU A 592 14.28 16.04 -4.43
N TYR A 593 13.24 16.78 -4.82
CA TYR A 593 11.86 16.59 -4.38
C TYR A 593 10.86 17.23 -5.35
N ARG A 594 9.59 16.85 -5.21
CA ARG A 594 8.45 17.45 -5.91
C ARG A 594 7.34 17.75 -4.92
N LYS A 595 6.84 18.98 -4.93
CA LYS A 595 5.61 19.35 -4.23
C LYS A 595 4.43 19.08 -5.15
N CYS A 596 3.40 18.41 -4.63
CA CYS A 596 2.17 18.14 -5.37
C CYS A 596 0.95 18.23 -4.45
N ILE A 597 -0.19 18.50 -5.07
CA ILE A 597 -1.50 18.25 -4.46
C ILE A 597 -1.94 16.91 -4.99
N ALA A 598 -1.86 15.87 -4.17
CA ALA A 598 -2.27 14.54 -4.56
C ALA A 598 -3.81 14.50 -4.54
N MET A 599 -4.41 14.15 -5.67
CA MET A 599 -5.84 13.86 -5.68
C MET A 599 -6.08 12.55 -4.94
N PRO A 600 -6.94 12.56 -3.90
CA PRO A 600 -7.24 11.32 -3.18
C PRO A 600 -7.84 10.30 -4.13
N ALA A 601 -7.36 9.08 -4.03
CA ALA A 601 -7.88 7.95 -4.78
C ALA A 601 -8.75 7.09 -3.87
N THR A 602 -9.95 6.75 -4.34
CA THR A 602 -10.71 5.65 -3.75
C THR A 602 -10.10 4.31 -4.18
N PRO A 603 -10.40 3.20 -3.48
CA PRO A 603 -9.86 1.89 -3.83
C PRO A 603 -10.08 1.49 -5.29
N ASP A 604 -11.21 1.88 -5.88
CA ASP A 604 -11.57 1.68 -7.27
C ASP A 604 -10.98 2.72 -8.25
N GLY A 605 -10.10 3.61 -7.77
CA GLY A 605 -9.46 4.64 -8.58
C GLY A 605 -10.30 5.92 -8.77
N GLY A 606 -11.47 6.00 -8.16
CA GLY A 606 -12.32 7.19 -8.18
C GLY A 606 -11.81 8.32 -7.28
N ILE A 607 -12.54 9.43 -7.26
CA ILE A 607 -12.30 10.53 -6.33
C ILE A 607 -13.39 10.54 -5.28
N PRO A 608 -13.05 10.62 -3.98
CA PRO A 608 -14.05 10.70 -2.93
C PRO A 608 -15.00 11.89 -3.16
N PRO A 609 -16.31 11.74 -2.94
CA PRO A 609 -17.28 12.82 -3.11
C PRO A 609 -16.95 14.09 -2.31
N TRP A 610 -16.37 13.94 -1.12
CA TRP A 610 -15.98 15.03 -0.24
C TRP A 610 -14.74 15.80 -0.70
N TRP A 611 -13.95 15.29 -1.66
CA TRP A 611 -12.82 15.99 -2.24
C TRP A 611 -13.19 17.31 -2.92
N PHE A 612 -14.40 17.40 -3.42
CA PHE A 612 -14.93 18.61 -4.02
C PHE A 612 -15.33 19.69 -3.01
N GLY A 613 -15.08 19.47 -1.72
CA GLY A 613 -15.21 20.48 -0.68
C GLY A 613 -14.21 21.64 -0.79
N ASP A 614 -13.70 22.12 0.30
CA ASP A 614 -12.98 23.41 0.43
C ASP A 614 -11.60 23.50 -0.28
N TRP A 615 -11.15 22.44 -0.89
CA TRP A 615 -9.78 22.26 -1.39
C TRP A 615 -9.56 22.55 -2.86
N ASN A 616 -10.61 22.57 -3.64
CA ASN A 616 -10.49 22.84 -5.06
C ASN A 616 -10.45 24.34 -5.28
N PRO A 617 -9.34 24.93 -5.81
CA PRO A 617 -9.26 26.34 -6.11
C PRO A 617 -10.41 26.82 -7.02
N LEU A 618 -10.87 25.95 -7.92
CA LEU A 618 -12.01 26.21 -8.79
C LEU A 618 -13.32 26.27 -7.97
N HIS A 619 -13.48 25.41 -6.99
CA HIS A 619 -14.63 25.40 -6.09
C HIS A 619 -14.66 26.65 -5.20
N TRP A 620 -13.48 27.08 -4.75
CA TRP A 620 -13.33 28.32 -4.01
C TRP A 620 -13.63 29.56 -4.88
N ALA A 621 -13.13 29.56 -6.13
CA ALA A 621 -13.44 30.59 -7.10
C ALA A 621 -14.94 30.63 -7.44
N MET A 622 -15.61 29.50 -7.58
CA MET A 622 -17.04 29.40 -7.81
C MET A 622 -17.86 29.90 -6.60
N ARG A 623 -17.45 29.60 -5.37
CA ARG A 623 -18.04 30.17 -4.16
C ARG A 623 -17.90 31.70 -4.11
N LEU A 624 -16.72 32.23 -4.44
CA LEU A 624 -16.49 33.67 -4.53
C LEU A 624 -17.36 34.36 -5.59
N LEU A 625 -17.64 33.66 -6.69
CA LEU A 625 -18.51 34.15 -7.77
C LEU A 625 -19.99 33.95 -7.50
N GLY A 626 -20.36 33.42 -6.32
CA GLY A 626 -21.78 33.16 -5.97
C GLY A 626 -22.42 32.06 -6.83
N LEU A 627 -21.63 31.29 -7.56
CA LEU A 627 -22.11 30.17 -8.36
C LEU A 627 -22.41 28.99 -7.42
N PRO A 628 -23.59 28.34 -7.57
CA PRO A 628 -23.94 27.24 -6.70
C PRO A 628 -22.85 26.16 -6.82
N PRO A 629 -22.46 25.54 -5.70
CA PRO A 629 -21.58 24.39 -5.70
C PRO A 629 -22.36 23.20 -6.27
N THR A 630 -22.60 23.20 -7.58
CA THR A 630 -23.26 22.13 -8.32
C THR A 630 -22.58 20.80 -8.17
N VAL A 631 -21.38 20.81 -7.63
CA VAL A 631 -20.55 19.65 -7.38
C VAL A 631 -20.88 18.97 -6.05
N ALA A 632 -21.36 19.69 -5.05
CA ALA A 632 -21.72 19.10 -3.75
C ALA A 632 -22.96 18.18 -3.80
N GLY A 633 -23.72 18.21 -4.91
CA GLY A 633 -24.88 17.36 -5.12
C GLY A 633 -24.66 16.19 -6.09
N VAL A 634 -23.51 16.10 -6.75
CA VAL A 634 -23.20 14.96 -7.61
C VAL A 634 -22.80 13.80 -6.73
N ARG A 635 -23.70 12.86 -6.51
CA ARG A 635 -23.36 11.54 -5.96
C ARG A 635 -22.48 10.85 -7.00
N LEU A 636 -21.19 10.84 -6.75
CA LEU A 636 -20.30 9.95 -7.47
C LEU A 636 -20.62 8.54 -7.01
N HIS A 637 -21.13 7.72 -7.94
CA HIS A 637 -21.30 6.31 -7.63
C HIS A 637 -19.93 5.64 -7.54
N PRO A 638 -19.77 4.65 -6.65
CA PRO A 638 -18.61 3.77 -6.68
C PRO A 638 -18.53 3.16 -8.09
N GLY A 639 -17.48 3.48 -8.83
CA GLY A 639 -17.33 3.08 -10.23
C GLY A 639 -17.46 4.22 -11.24
N ASP A 640 -17.86 5.42 -10.80
CA ASP A 640 -17.71 6.60 -11.65
C ASP A 640 -16.21 6.87 -11.79
N ALA A 641 -15.77 6.78 -13.03
CA ALA A 641 -14.42 7.14 -13.39
C ALA A 641 -14.10 8.56 -12.93
N PHE A 642 -12.82 8.82 -12.66
CA PHE A 642 -12.29 10.15 -12.36
C PHE A 642 -13.00 11.23 -13.16
N ILE A 643 -13.77 12.08 -12.48
CA ILE A 643 -14.43 13.24 -13.08
C ILE A 643 -13.53 14.45 -12.79
N PRO A 644 -12.87 15.04 -13.82
CA PRO A 644 -12.15 16.28 -13.62
C PRO A 644 -13.06 17.36 -13.03
N PRO A 645 -12.58 18.25 -12.17
CA PRO A 645 -13.42 19.32 -11.56
C PRO A 645 -14.24 20.13 -12.54
N TRP A 646 -13.71 20.37 -13.73
CA TRP A 646 -14.41 21.09 -14.82
C TRP A 646 -15.55 20.32 -15.49
N ARG A 647 -15.64 18.98 -15.27
CA ARG A 647 -16.78 18.15 -15.71
C ARG A 647 -18.06 18.51 -14.95
N ALA A 648 -17.92 18.97 -13.74
CA ALA A 648 -19.04 19.35 -12.89
C ALA A 648 -19.56 20.77 -13.19
N CYS A 649 -18.83 21.55 -13.96
CA CYS A 649 -19.06 23.00 -14.07
C CYS A 649 -19.86 23.45 -15.29
N ALA A 650 -20.10 22.63 -16.31
CA ALA A 650 -20.89 23.11 -17.46
C ALA A 650 -21.43 21.97 -18.36
N PRO A 651 -22.70 22.04 -18.78
CA PRO A 651 -23.27 21.17 -19.84
C PRO A 651 -22.54 21.29 -21.19
N ALA A 652 -22.02 22.48 -21.54
CA ALA A 652 -21.21 22.70 -22.73
C ALA A 652 -19.87 21.94 -22.73
N SER A 653 -19.39 21.51 -21.57
CA SER A 653 -18.16 20.72 -21.45
C SER A 653 -18.29 19.29 -21.96
N ALA A 654 -19.50 18.76 -22.10
CA ALA A 654 -19.71 17.39 -22.60
C ALA A 654 -19.34 17.26 -24.10
N GLN A 655 -19.64 18.26 -24.89
CA GLN A 655 -19.27 18.28 -26.31
C GLN A 655 -17.77 18.47 -26.51
N ILE A 656 -17.15 19.36 -25.74
CA ILE A 656 -15.69 19.58 -25.77
C ILE A 656 -14.97 18.31 -25.29
N ARG A 657 -15.50 17.62 -24.31
CA ARG A 657 -14.95 16.34 -23.81
C ARG A 657 -15.01 15.23 -24.85
N ARG A 658 -16.12 15.08 -25.57
CA ARG A 658 -16.23 14.12 -26.68
C ARG A 658 -15.22 14.42 -27.76
N LEU A 659 -15.09 15.69 -28.15
CA LEU A 659 -14.12 16.15 -29.15
C LEU A 659 -12.68 15.90 -28.73
N LEU A 660 -12.36 16.04 -27.44
CA LEU A 660 -11.03 15.79 -26.90
C LEU A 660 -10.81 14.32 -26.48
N GLY A 661 -11.80 13.45 -26.64
CA GLY A 661 -11.73 12.05 -26.22
C GLY A 661 -11.57 11.87 -24.72
N LEU A 662 -12.13 12.80 -23.93
CA LEU A 662 -12.01 12.86 -22.48
C LEU A 662 -13.17 12.18 -21.74
N ASP A 663 -14.06 11.52 -22.48
CA ASP A 663 -15.17 10.78 -21.87
C ASP A 663 -14.71 9.48 -21.26
N GLY A 664 -14.65 9.47 -19.96
CA GLY A 664 -14.59 8.26 -19.14
C GLY A 664 -13.29 7.44 -19.14
N THR A 665 -12.34 7.72 -20.03
CA THR A 665 -11.20 6.84 -20.31
C THR A 665 -9.87 7.32 -19.72
N PHE A 666 -9.87 8.38 -18.92
CA PHE A 666 -8.61 8.90 -18.36
C PHE A 666 -7.97 8.03 -17.29
N ILE A 667 -8.62 6.94 -16.90
CA ILE A 667 -8.30 6.29 -15.66
C ILE A 667 -7.47 5.07 -15.84
N ILE A 668 -7.62 4.38 -16.97
CA ILE A 668 -6.94 3.09 -17.08
C ILE A 668 -6.47 2.88 -18.52
N LEU A 669 -5.26 3.31 -18.75
CA LEU A 669 -4.51 2.90 -19.93
C LEU A 669 -3.56 1.75 -19.55
N GLY A 670 -4.11 0.64 -19.17
CA GLY A 670 -3.35 -0.54 -18.81
C GLY A 670 -4.16 -1.82 -18.74
N GLY A 671 -5.46 -1.71 -18.57
CA GLY A 671 -6.34 -2.85 -18.74
C GLY A 671 -6.42 -3.19 -20.24
N ARG A 672 -5.71 -4.21 -20.71
CA ARG A 672 -6.05 -4.83 -21.98
C ARG A 672 -7.53 -5.20 -21.93
N ARG A 673 -8.39 -4.50 -22.60
CA ARG A 673 -9.55 -5.12 -23.17
C ARG A 673 -9.02 -6.12 -24.22
N SER A 674 -8.81 -7.35 -23.79
CA SER A 674 -8.74 -8.47 -24.70
C SER A 674 -10.13 -8.62 -25.31
N GLY A 675 -10.34 -8.12 -26.52
CA GLY A 675 -11.61 -8.37 -27.17
C GLY A 675 -12.00 -7.50 -28.31
N GLU A 676 -11.15 -6.58 -28.81
CA GLU A 676 -11.46 -5.89 -30.07
C GLU A 676 -10.20 -5.61 -30.87
N ALA A 677 -9.63 -6.64 -31.42
CA ALA A 677 -8.68 -6.57 -32.51
C ALA A 677 -8.87 -7.79 -33.41
N SER A 678 -10.02 -7.89 -34.03
CA SER A 678 -10.18 -8.61 -35.31
C SER A 678 -11.47 -8.11 -35.98
N ALA A 679 -11.37 -7.04 -36.69
CA ALA A 679 -12.10 -6.75 -37.91
C ALA A 679 -11.60 -5.43 -38.49
N LYS A 680 -10.85 -5.59 -39.58
CA LYS A 680 -10.29 -4.63 -40.53
C LYS A 680 -8.93 -4.04 -40.21
#